data_583f7059fcc7756d4f4ebd471ccc2239
#
_entry.id   583f7059fcc7756d4f4ebd471ccc2239
#
_cell.length_a   1.000
_cell.length_b   1.000
_cell.length_c   1.000
_cell.angle_alpha   90.00
_cell.angle_beta   90.00
_cell.angle_gamma   90.00
#
_symmetry.space_group_name_H-M   'P 1'
#
loop_
_entity.id
_entity.type
_entity.pdbx_description
1 polymer ?
#
loop_
_entity_poly.entity_id
_entity_poly.type
_entity_poly.pdbx_seq_one_letter_code
_entity_poly.pdbx_strand_id
1 'polypeptide(L)'
;MQQLKKIWPDALAVLLFIVIGFVYFLTPVSQGMVLSGSDHTGAIGSGRELTEYHERTGEETRWTNSLFSGMPTYQMAPSYGSRTTLNAIRSIYELGLPTVVMYVFILLVGFYILMRAFGFKPWLSVMGAVAWAFSSYFFIIIGAGHIWKLLTLAFIPPTIAGMVLCYRGKYLWGGSVLALFLAFQILSNHLQMTYYFLPVMVLMSVAYFIDAVRNKRLKNFAKATAAIAVAAVIAVAANLSNLYHTYEYSKETMRGKSELAAEGSSAKTGLTAEYITQWSYGIDETWTLLVPNTKGGASVPLSNSDIAMEKGRYSQYYNSFGMYWGDQPGTAGPVYVGAFILFLFVLGWFVVKGPMKWVLLAATAISILLSWGHNFMGLTQWCIDNVPLYNKFRTVSSILVVAEFTIPLLAVMTLAKLIKDRKKDNGASSVPTFRMWKFYTALALTAGIALLFALFPGLFPSYTSLNEQAQLAQYPDILADLTTVRKAIFTADAWRSFFIVVVGAALLWLYLKNKLKAVPMLCMMTVLCLVDMYGVNKRYLNDNMFVMPEQITDSFVKTEADEQILKDTDPDYRVLNFTTNTFNENETSYFHKSIGGYSAVKLGRYQDLINTYIAPSGSGKLSEMQQVVKAFNDSRGDLTAIKGDSLFPVLNMLNCKYFILSGEGNRPFAVQNPFAMGNAWFVDQVMTVGSPNEEIAALGTADLRKTAVVDRTFAAVAGNVGTSTVHDSSSVIRLTAYEPNSLDYEATSPCGGVAVFSEVYYPGWTATVDGKPVELGRADYILRMCYIPAGRHTIHMEYKPSSITTTETIAYTAIGLLIIGFAVSIGVTIRRQFGKNTDKKKA
;
A
#
# COMPACT_ATOMS: atom_id res chain seq x y z
N MET A 1 6.42 23.38 -39.82
CA MET A 1 6.00 24.49 -38.97
C MET A 1 4.55 24.35 -38.41
N GLN A 2 3.51 24.08 -39.25
CA GLN A 2 2.13 23.98 -38.74
C GLN A 2 1.89 22.79 -37.76
N GLN A 3 2.61 21.68 -37.87
CA GLN A 3 2.52 20.55 -36.97
C GLN A 3 3.24 20.83 -35.64
N LEU A 4 4.41 21.45 -35.66
CA LEU A 4 5.11 21.90 -34.45
C LEU A 4 4.26 22.87 -33.63
N LYS A 5 3.53 23.80 -34.27
CA LYS A 5 2.61 24.72 -33.59
C LYS A 5 1.45 24.01 -32.87
N LYS A 6 1.09 22.77 -33.24
CA LYS A 6 0.03 22.00 -32.57
C LYS A 6 0.55 21.21 -31.40
N ILE A 7 1.81 20.74 -31.43
CA ILE A 7 2.43 19.91 -30.38
C ILE A 7 3.07 20.79 -29.32
N TRP A 8 3.53 21.99 -29.69
CA TRP A 8 4.25 22.90 -28.80
C TRP A 8 3.56 23.16 -27.45
N PRO A 9 2.21 23.39 -27.36
CA PRO A 9 1.57 23.61 -26.05
C PRO A 9 1.57 22.37 -25.16
N ASP A 10 1.54 21.15 -25.72
CA ASP A 10 1.62 19.91 -24.97
C ASP A 10 3.07 19.67 -24.47
N ALA A 11 4.08 19.96 -25.33
CA ALA A 11 5.49 19.88 -24.95
C ALA A 11 5.84 20.91 -23.83
N LEU A 12 5.31 22.14 -23.94
CA LEU A 12 5.46 23.15 -22.89
C LEU A 12 4.80 22.73 -21.58
N ALA A 13 3.66 22.04 -21.61
CA ALA A 13 3.01 21.51 -20.42
C ALA A 13 3.91 20.46 -19.74
N VAL A 14 4.50 19.53 -20.51
CA VAL A 14 5.42 18.52 -19.96
C VAL A 14 6.65 19.18 -19.32
N LEU A 15 7.25 20.18 -20.00
CA LEU A 15 8.38 20.93 -19.44
C LEU A 15 7.98 21.65 -18.14
N LEU A 16 6.80 22.26 -18.11
CA LEU A 16 6.28 22.91 -16.91
C LEU A 16 6.12 21.91 -15.74
N PHE A 17 5.67 20.71 -16.00
CA PHE A 17 5.53 19.65 -14.98
C PHE A 17 6.89 19.23 -14.41
N ILE A 18 7.90 19.12 -15.23
CA ILE A 18 9.28 18.87 -14.78
C ILE A 18 9.75 20.01 -13.87
N VAL A 19 9.56 21.27 -14.30
CA VAL A 19 9.95 22.46 -13.51
C VAL A 19 9.21 22.50 -12.17
N ILE A 20 7.91 22.23 -12.16
CA ILE A 20 7.12 22.18 -10.92
C ILE A 20 7.69 21.15 -9.95
N GLY A 21 8.03 19.95 -10.41
CA GLY A 21 8.63 18.89 -9.59
C GLY A 21 9.99 19.31 -9.01
N PHE A 22 10.87 19.88 -9.83
CA PHE A 22 12.17 20.39 -9.36
C PHE A 22 12.03 21.55 -8.37
N VAL A 23 11.11 22.49 -8.60
CA VAL A 23 10.87 23.62 -7.68
C VAL A 23 10.38 23.13 -6.32
N TYR A 24 9.53 22.10 -6.29
CA TYR A 24 9.03 21.53 -5.03
C TYR A 24 10.15 20.87 -4.21
N PHE A 25 11.05 20.15 -4.86
CA PHE A 25 12.14 19.39 -4.25
C PHE A 25 13.52 20.00 -4.50
N LEU A 26 13.60 21.34 -4.63
CA LEU A 26 14.84 22.01 -5.02
C LEU A 26 16.00 21.66 -4.06
N THR A 27 15.79 21.81 -2.75
CA THR A 27 16.82 21.55 -1.74
C THR A 27 17.25 20.10 -1.70
N PRO A 28 16.35 19.10 -1.53
CA PRO A 28 16.75 17.70 -1.50
C PRO A 28 17.49 17.24 -2.76
N VAL A 29 17.00 17.65 -3.93
CA VAL A 29 17.61 17.22 -5.20
C VAL A 29 18.98 17.85 -5.42
N SER A 30 19.15 19.14 -5.11
CA SER A 30 20.42 19.84 -5.28
C SER A 30 21.52 19.32 -4.33
N GLN A 31 21.14 18.77 -3.19
CA GLN A 31 22.03 18.21 -2.18
C GLN A 31 22.18 16.69 -2.29
N GLY A 32 21.51 16.03 -3.22
CA GLY A 32 21.57 14.57 -3.37
C GLY A 32 20.92 13.80 -2.24
N MET A 33 20.02 14.45 -1.47
CA MET A 33 19.35 13.84 -0.33
C MET A 33 18.25 12.87 -0.79
N VAL A 34 17.98 11.86 0.03
CA VAL A 34 16.94 10.86 -0.19
C VAL A 34 15.87 10.95 0.89
N LEU A 35 14.66 10.52 0.56
CA LEU A 35 13.54 10.51 1.51
C LEU A 35 13.83 9.52 2.64
N SER A 36 13.76 9.98 3.89
CA SER A 36 13.80 9.15 5.09
C SER A 36 12.38 8.87 5.57
N GLY A 37 12.02 7.60 5.73
CA GLY A 37 10.72 7.19 6.25
C GLY A 37 10.78 5.77 6.81
N SER A 38 9.95 5.48 7.81
CA SER A 38 9.91 4.17 8.48
C SER A 38 9.71 3.00 7.52
N ASP A 39 8.84 3.15 6.52
CA ASP A 39 8.61 2.10 5.53
C ASP A 39 9.82 1.89 4.61
N HIS A 40 10.58 2.95 4.33
CA HIS A 40 11.82 2.84 3.53
C HIS A 40 12.91 2.13 4.30
N THR A 41 13.17 2.52 5.54
CA THR A 41 14.12 1.85 6.44
C THR A 41 13.71 0.41 6.71
N GLY A 42 12.40 0.18 6.96
CA GLY A 42 11.86 -1.17 7.15
C GLY A 42 12.03 -2.07 5.91
N ALA A 43 11.89 -1.51 4.70
CA ALA A 43 12.13 -2.25 3.46
C ALA A 43 13.61 -2.63 3.28
N ILE A 44 14.54 -1.76 3.67
CA ILE A 44 15.98 -2.07 3.66
C ILE A 44 16.28 -3.19 4.67
N GLY A 45 15.76 -3.10 5.89
CA GLY A 45 15.96 -4.11 6.94
C GLY A 45 15.48 -5.50 6.49
N SER A 46 14.24 -5.58 6.01
CA SER A 46 13.66 -6.84 5.56
C SER A 46 14.23 -7.36 4.23
N GLY A 47 14.75 -6.49 3.40
CA GLY A 47 15.27 -6.82 2.06
C GLY A 47 16.76 -7.19 2.03
N ARG A 48 17.49 -7.06 3.15
CA ARG A 48 18.93 -7.25 3.16
C ARG A 48 19.37 -8.64 2.69
N GLU A 49 18.77 -9.69 3.22
CA GLU A 49 19.07 -11.08 2.80
C GLU A 49 18.91 -11.27 1.28
N LEU A 50 17.87 -10.66 0.69
CA LEU A 50 17.62 -10.73 -0.74
C LEU A 50 18.69 -9.98 -1.55
N THR A 51 19.09 -8.81 -1.04
CA THR A 51 20.14 -7.98 -1.66
C THR A 51 21.49 -8.68 -1.63
N GLU A 52 21.89 -9.19 -0.47
CA GLU A 52 23.15 -9.94 -0.31
C GLU A 52 23.19 -11.23 -1.16
N TYR A 53 22.05 -11.94 -1.26
CA TYR A 53 21.94 -13.10 -2.14
C TYR A 53 22.13 -12.71 -3.60
N HIS A 54 21.48 -11.63 -4.05
CA HIS A 54 21.60 -11.14 -5.42
C HIS A 54 23.02 -10.64 -5.74
N GLU A 55 23.62 -9.86 -4.84
CA GLU A 55 24.98 -9.33 -5.01
C GLU A 55 26.04 -10.44 -5.13
N ARG A 56 25.85 -11.54 -4.39
CA ARG A 56 26.78 -12.67 -4.37
C ARG A 56 26.58 -13.64 -5.55
N THR A 57 25.34 -13.88 -5.95
CA THR A 57 25.00 -14.93 -6.94
C THR A 57 24.61 -14.38 -8.30
N GLY A 58 24.17 -13.11 -8.38
CA GLY A 58 23.52 -12.54 -9.56
C GLY A 58 22.09 -13.05 -9.80
N GLU A 59 21.59 -13.91 -8.91
CA GLU A 59 20.24 -14.52 -9.00
C GLU A 59 19.27 -13.83 -8.06
N GLU A 60 17.97 -14.04 -8.31
CA GLU A 60 16.89 -13.53 -7.49
C GLU A 60 16.24 -14.66 -6.70
N THR A 61 15.99 -14.46 -5.41
CA THR A 61 15.21 -15.40 -4.61
C THR A 61 13.77 -14.94 -4.45
N ARG A 62 12.86 -15.90 -4.27
CA ARG A 62 11.44 -15.65 -3.97
C ARG A 62 11.04 -16.12 -2.59
N TRP A 63 12.03 -16.42 -1.77
CA TRP A 63 11.89 -16.80 -0.37
C TRP A 63 12.86 -15.98 0.48
N THR A 64 12.48 -15.63 1.69
CA THR A 64 13.35 -15.03 2.70
C THR A 64 13.16 -15.71 4.04
N ASN A 65 14.22 -15.86 4.81
CA ASN A 65 14.20 -16.32 6.19
C ASN A 65 14.44 -15.19 7.19
N SER A 66 14.63 -13.95 6.71
CA SER A 66 14.88 -12.78 7.56
C SER A 66 13.69 -12.38 8.44
N LEU A 67 12.46 -12.80 8.09
CA LEU A 67 11.21 -12.46 8.78
C LEU A 67 10.40 -13.73 9.09
N PHE A 68 9.79 -13.77 10.28
CA PHE A 68 8.80 -14.79 10.66
C PHE A 68 9.27 -16.22 10.39
N SER A 69 10.54 -16.49 10.62
CA SER A 69 11.18 -17.79 10.36
C SER A 69 11.08 -18.31 8.93
N GLY A 70 10.65 -17.48 7.99
CA GLY A 70 10.58 -17.80 6.57
C GLY A 70 9.23 -17.50 5.92
N MET A 71 9.27 -16.82 4.76
CA MET A 71 8.08 -16.50 3.99
C MET A 71 8.40 -16.20 2.51
N PRO A 72 7.41 -16.38 1.59
CA PRO A 72 7.57 -15.96 0.20
C PRO A 72 7.67 -14.42 0.06
N THR A 73 8.48 -13.97 -0.92
CA THR A 73 8.74 -12.54 -1.16
C THR A 73 7.75 -11.89 -2.14
N TYR A 74 6.71 -12.59 -2.58
CA TYR A 74 5.80 -12.17 -3.66
C TYR A 74 5.16 -10.78 -3.47
N GLN A 75 4.92 -10.38 -2.23
CA GLN A 75 4.35 -9.07 -1.88
C GLN A 75 5.37 -8.10 -1.29
N MET A 76 6.55 -8.57 -0.90
CA MET A 76 7.61 -7.74 -0.33
C MET A 76 8.60 -7.30 -1.41
N ALA A 77 9.11 -8.24 -2.19
CA ALA A 77 10.09 -8.03 -3.26
C ALA A 77 9.79 -8.95 -4.46
N PRO A 78 8.71 -8.71 -5.23
CA PRO A 78 8.35 -9.58 -6.35
C PRO A 78 9.42 -9.56 -7.43
N SER A 79 9.99 -10.71 -7.73
CA SER A 79 11.11 -10.89 -8.67
C SER A 79 10.71 -11.80 -9.84
N TYR A 80 10.48 -11.18 -11.01
CA TYR A 80 10.12 -11.83 -12.26
C TYR A 80 10.76 -11.12 -13.45
N GLY A 81 11.26 -11.85 -14.43
CA GLY A 81 11.87 -11.27 -15.63
C GLY A 81 10.90 -10.42 -16.46
N SER A 82 9.63 -10.83 -16.54
CA SER A 82 8.55 -10.03 -17.15
C SER A 82 8.34 -8.69 -16.46
N ARG A 83 8.42 -8.68 -15.11
CA ARG A 83 8.34 -7.46 -14.30
C ARG A 83 9.52 -6.51 -14.58
N THR A 84 10.72 -7.03 -14.66
CA THR A 84 11.93 -6.26 -15.03
C THR A 84 11.79 -5.62 -16.41
N THR A 85 11.26 -6.37 -17.39
CA THR A 85 10.98 -5.85 -18.73
C THR A 85 9.95 -4.72 -18.73
N LEU A 86 8.84 -4.88 -17.99
CA LEU A 86 7.84 -3.82 -17.84
C LEU A 86 8.39 -2.59 -17.12
N ASN A 87 9.24 -2.77 -16.10
CA ASN A 87 9.93 -1.67 -15.43
C ASN A 87 10.83 -0.90 -16.38
N ALA A 88 11.58 -1.59 -17.25
CA ALA A 88 12.40 -0.93 -18.27
C ALA A 88 11.56 -0.10 -19.27
N ILE A 89 10.37 -0.58 -19.66
CA ILE A 89 9.46 0.20 -20.50
C ILE A 89 8.89 1.40 -19.72
N ARG A 90 8.57 1.23 -18.44
CA ARG A 90 8.05 2.28 -17.55
C ARG A 90 9.08 3.40 -17.36
N SER A 91 10.37 3.08 -17.21
CA SER A 91 11.42 4.08 -17.01
C SER A 91 11.57 5.05 -18.20
N ILE A 92 11.16 4.64 -19.40
CA ILE A 92 11.07 5.55 -20.56
C ILE A 92 10.01 6.64 -20.33
N TYR A 93 8.87 6.27 -19.74
CA TYR A 93 7.81 7.23 -19.37
C TYR A 93 8.23 8.15 -18.22
N GLU A 94 9.05 7.67 -17.33
CA GLU A 94 9.58 8.36 -16.15
C GLU A 94 10.72 9.34 -16.47
N LEU A 95 11.26 9.30 -17.69
CA LEU A 95 12.30 10.20 -18.25
C LEU A 95 13.62 10.21 -17.46
N GLY A 96 13.92 9.25 -16.61
CA GLY A 96 15.12 9.22 -15.78
C GLY A 96 15.24 10.39 -14.80
N LEU A 97 14.11 10.97 -14.37
CA LEU A 97 14.09 12.07 -13.41
C LEU A 97 14.48 11.57 -11.99
N PRO A 98 15.05 12.45 -11.14
CA PRO A 98 15.24 12.13 -9.72
C PRO A 98 13.95 11.60 -9.10
N THR A 99 14.04 10.57 -8.26
CA THR A 99 12.89 9.75 -7.80
C THR A 99 11.70 10.57 -7.30
N VAL A 100 11.92 11.54 -6.42
CA VAL A 100 10.82 12.35 -5.86
C VAL A 100 10.23 13.33 -6.87
N VAL A 101 11.04 13.84 -7.79
CA VAL A 101 10.59 14.67 -8.93
C VAL A 101 9.74 13.83 -9.88
N MET A 102 10.20 12.61 -10.17
CA MET A 102 9.50 11.65 -11.02
C MET A 102 8.10 11.32 -10.47
N TYR A 103 7.94 11.15 -9.14
CA TYR A 103 6.63 10.90 -8.54
C TYR A 103 5.61 11.99 -8.85
N VAL A 104 5.96 13.25 -8.66
CA VAL A 104 5.07 14.39 -8.97
C VAL A 104 4.86 14.52 -10.47
N PHE A 105 5.90 14.30 -11.27
CA PHE A 105 5.84 14.35 -12.73
C PHE A 105 4.82 13.35 -13.31
N ILE A 106 4.87 12.07 -12.90
CA ILE A 106 3.96 11.05 -13.43
C ILE A 106 2.51 11.27 -13.01
N LEU A 107 2.26 11.83 -11.80
CA LEU A 107 0.93 12.26 -11.36
C LEU A 107 0.39 13.37 -12.28
N LEU A 108 1.19 14.41 -12.55
CA LEU A 108 0.83 15.53 -13.40
C LEU A 108 0.56 15.09 -14.83
N VAL A 109 1.50 14.33 -15.44
CA VAL A 109 1.37 13.86 -16.82
C VAL A 109 0.21 12.87 -16.96
N GLY A 110 0.03 11.96 -15.99
CA GLY A 110 -1.06 10.98 -16.02
C GLY A 110 -2.44 11.65 -16.11
N PHE A 111 -2.70 12.63 -15.25
CA PHE A 111 -3.98 13.35 -15.27
C PHE A 111 -4.10 14.29 -16.47
N TYR A 112 -2.97 14.89 -16.91
CA TYR A 112 -2.95 15.66 -18.14
C TYR A 112 -3.37 14.84 -19.35
N ILE A 113 -2.87 13.61 -19.49
CA ILE A 113 -3.26 12.66 -20.55
C ILE A 113 -4.77 12.40 -20.50
N LEU A 114 -5.35 12.21 -19.32
CA LEU A 114 -6.78 12.04 -19.14
C LEU A 114 -7.57 13.28 -19.61
N MET A 115 -7.14 14.48 -19.22
CA MET A 115 -7.79 15.72 -19.63
C MET A 115 -7.73 15.89 -21.16
N ARG A 116 -6.60 15.56 -21.79
CA ARG A 116 -6.43 15.59 -23.24
C ARG A 116 -7.30 14.52 -23.92
N ALA A 117 -7.49 13.35 -23.29
CA ALA A 117 -8.41 12.30 -23.77
C ALA A 117 -9.87 12.76 -23.78
N PHE A 118 -10.29 13.55 -22.80
CA PHE A 118 -11.59 14.25 -22.83
C PHE A 118 -11.68 15.34 -23.89
N GLY A 119 -10.56 15.74 -24.50
CA GLY A 119 -10.49 16.76 -25.55
C GLY A 119 -10.43 18.19 -25.03
N PHE A 120 -10.05 18.37 -23.78
CA PHE A 120 -9.84 19.69 -23.21
C PHE A 120 -8.57 20.35 -23.79
N LYS A 121 -8.53 21.69 -23.78
CA LYS A 121 -7.38 22.44 -24.27
C LYS A 121 -6.19 22.34 -23.31
N PRO A 122 -4.93 22.46 -23.80
CA PRO A 122 -3.73 22.28 -23.00
C PRO A 122 -3.73 23.02 -21.66
N TRP A 123 -3.98 24.32 -21.62
CA TRP A 123 -3.96 25.12 -20.40
C TRP A 123 -5.03 24.71 -19.36
N LEU A 124 -6.21 24.30 -19.82
CA LEU A 124 -7.22 23.74 -18.93
C LEU A 124 -6.81 22.35 -18.42
N SER A 125 -6.12 21.58 -19.26
CA SER A 125 -5.57 20.28 -18.88
C SER A 125 -4.43 20.40 -17.86
N VAL A 126 -3.58 21.44 -17.98
CA VAL A 126 -2.54 21.77 -16.99
C VAL A 126 -3.16 22.10 -15.63
N MET A 127 -4.20 22.94 -15.59
CA MET A 127 -4.90 23.25 -14.34
C MET A 127 -5.49 21.97 -13.70
N GLY A 128 -6.10 21.10 -14.49
CA GLY A 128 -6.62 19.82 -13.99
C GLY A 128 -5.54 18.90 -13.46
N ALA A 129 -4.40 18.84 -14.15
CA ALA A 129 -3.24 18.05 -13.73
C ALA A 129 -2.70 18.52 -12.36
N VAL A 130 -2.58 19.84 -12.18
CA VAL A 130 -2.16 20.43 -10.90
C VAL A 130 -3.20 20.15 -9.80
N ALA A 131 -4.48 20.35 -10.09
CA ALA A 131 -5.55 20.11 -9.11
C ALA A 131 -5.59 18.65 -8.61
N TRP A 132 -5.25 17.67 -9.44
CA TRP A 132 -5.11 16.28 -9.06
C TRP A 132 -3.79 16.02 -8.33
N ALA A 133 -2.66 16.28 -9.00
CA ALA A 133 -1.35 15.86 -8.53
C ALA A 133 -0.91 16.53 -7.23
N PHE A 134 -1.45 17.71 -6.91
CA PHE A 134 -1.17 18.43 -5.68
C PHE A 134 -2.20 18.20 -4.56
N SER A 135 -3.23 17.34 -4.77
CA SER A 135 -4.04 16.84 -3.66
C SER A 135 -3.14 16.31 -2.55
N SER A 136 -3.45 16.64 -1.29
CA SER A 136 -2.49 16.44 -0.19
C SER A 136 -2.14 14.97 0.04
N TYR A 137 -3.06 14.07 -0.26
CA TYR A 137 -2.86 12.64 -0.05
C TYR A 137 -1.61 12.09 -0.75
N PHE A 138 -1.29 12.58 -1.97
CA PHE A 138 -0.11 12.10 -2.69
C PHE A 138 1.18 12.48 -1.98
N PHE A 139 1.29 13.68 -1.46
CA PHE A 139 2.46 14.15 -0.71
C PHE A 139 2.56 13.44 0.65
N ILE A 140 1.42 13.19 1.29
CA ILE A 140 1.33 12.44 2.53
C ILE A 140 1.84 11.00 2.34
N ILE A 141 1.39 10.29 1.29
CA ILE A 141 1.82 8.92 1.05
C ILE A 141 3.26 8.82 0.51
N ILE A 142 3.79 9.87 -0.13
CA ILE A 142 5.23 9.97 -0.44
C ILE A 142 6.02 10.06 0.87
N GLY A 143 5.66 10.97 1.76
CA GLY A 143 6.30 11.14 3.06
C GLY A 143 6.24 9.89 3.94
N ALA A 144 5.13 9.16 3.90
CA ALA A 144 4.95 7.90 4.61
C ALA A 144 5.66 6.69 3.96
N GLY A 145 6.28 6.84 2.76
CA GLY A 145 6.96 5.74 2.08
C GLY A 145 6.05 4.80 1.28
N HIS A 146 4.75 5.07 1.16
CA HIS A 146 3.78 4.22 0.46
C HIS A 146 3.89 4.31 -1.08
N ILE A 147 5.06 4.03 -1.61
CA ILE A 147 5.42 4.30 -3.02
C ILE A 147 4.62 3.44 -4.00
N TRP A 148 4.37 2.17 -3.70
CA TRP A 148 3.56 1.30 -4.57
C TRP A 148 2.12 1.81 -4.71
N LYS A 149 1.55 2.35 -3.63
CA LYS A 149 0.24 3.01 -3.64
C LYS A 149 0.25 4.24 -4.54
N LEU A 150 1.26 5.09 -4.40
CA LEU A 150 1.46 6.29 -5.22
C LEU A 150 1.56 5.94 -6.71
N LEU A 151 2.44 5.01 -7.08
CA LEU A 151 2.63 4.59 -8.47
C LEU A 151 1.35 4.03 -9.07
N THR A 152 0.63 3.18 -8.33
CA THR A 152 -0.68 2.66 -8.78
C THR A 152 -1.64 3.80 -9.08
N LEU A 153 -1.76 4.79 -8.18
CA LEU A 153 -2.64 5.94 -8.34
C LEU A 153 -2.22 6.83 -9.51
N ALA A 154 -0.92 7.01 -9.76
CA ALA A 154 -0.41 7.81 -10.87
C ALA A 154 -0.78 7.23 -12.24
N PHE A 155 -0.89 5.90 -12.37
CA PHE A 155 -1.25 5.23 -13.62
C PHE A 155 -2.76 5.06 -13.83
N ILE A 156 -3.60 5.31 -12.83
CA ILE A 156 -5.07 5.25 -12.97
C ILE A 156 -5.61 6.28 -13.97
N PRO A 157 -5.27 7.58 -13.89
CA PRO A 157 -5.78 8.56 -14.84
C PRO A 157 -5.46 8.24 -16.30
N PRO A 158 -4.23 7.87 -16.69
CA PRO A 158 -3.95 7.51 -18.08
C PRO A 158 -4.60 6.17 -18.50
N THR A 159 -4.84 5.23 -17.59
CA THR A 159 -5.65 4.02 -17.85
C THR A 159 -7.08 4.42 -18.23
N ILE A 160 -7.71 5.29 -17.43
CA ILE A 160 -9.05 5.84 -17.73
C ILE A 160 -9.03 6.65 -19.02
N ALA A 161 -7.94 7.36 -19.34
CA ALA A 161 -7.80 8.07 -20.61
C ALA A 161 -7.90 7.12 -21.82
N GLY A 162 -7.28 5.95 -21.74
CA GLY A 162 -7.41 4.92 -22.77
C GLY A 162 -8.87 4.47 -22.95
N MET A 163 -9.59 4.25 -21.86
CA MET A 163 -11.02 3.94 -21.88
C MET A 163 -11.85 5.05 -22.54
N VAL A 164 -11.62 6.31 -22.15
CA VAL A 164 -12.29 7.48 -22.72
C VAL A 164 -12.03 7.58 -24.24
N LEU A 165 -10.79 7.34 -24.67
CA LEU A 165 -10.42 7.35 -26.09
C LEU A 165 -11.16 6.26 -26.88
N CYS A 166 -11.33 5.05 -26.31
CA CYS A 166 -12.13 3.98 -26.93
C CYS A 166 -13.58 4.41 -27.12
N TYR A 167 -14.24 4.95 -26.10
CA TYR A 167 -15.62 5.44 -26.21
C TYR A 167 -15.76 6.64 -27.15
N ARG A 168 -14.68 7.36 -27.40
CA ARG A 168 -14.63 8.42 -28.42
C ARG A 168 -14.29 7.92 -29.84
N GLY A 169 -14.31 6.59 -30.05
CA GLY A 169 -14.15 5.94 -31.37
C GLY A 169 -12.68 5.75 -31.80
N LYS A 170 -11.71 5.99 -30.91
CA LYS A 170 -10.29 5.78 -31.18
C LYS A 170 -9.84 4.40 -30.64
N TYR A 171 -10.48 3.33 -31.10
CA TYR A 171 -10.39 2.00 -30.50
C TYR A 171 -8.96 1.49 -30.36
N LEU A 172 -8.18 1.50 -31.45
CA LEU A 172 -6.79 1.00 -31.44
C LEU A 172 -5.90 1.83 -30.52
N TRP A 173 -5.90 3.16 -30.68
CA TRP A 173 -5.09 4.07 -29.86
C TRP A 173 -5.52 4.02 -28.39
N GLY A 174 -6.82 4.08 -28.12
CA GLY A 174 -7.35 3.99 -26.75
C GLY A 174 -7.08 2.66 -26.11
N GLY A 175 -7.22 1.53 -26.82
CA GLY A 175 -6.90 0.20 -26.34
C GLY A 175 -5.41 0.04 -26.00
N SER A 176 -4.51 0.54 -26.88
CA SER A 176 -3.07 0.50 -26.61
C SER A 176 -2.66 1.34 -25.39
N VAL A 177 -3.22 2.55 -25.25
CA VAL A 177 -2.98 3.41 -24.08
C VAL A 177 -3.51 2.74 -22.81
N LEU A 178 -4.72 2.15 -22.86
CA LEU A 178 -5.29 1.44 -21.72
C LEU A 178 -4.42 0.24 -21.34
N ALA A 179 -4.04 -0.60 -22.31
CA ALA A 179 -3.22 -1.79 -22.05
C ALA A 179 -1.88 -1.43 -21.39
N LEU A 180 -1.21 -0.41 -21.91
CA LEU A 180 0.09 0.03 -21.39
C LEU A 180 -0.02 0.54 -19.94
N PHE A 181 -0.91 1.50 -19.70
CA PHE A 181 -1.00 2.13 -18.39
C PHE A 181 -1.68 1.24 -17.36
N LEU A 182 -2.60 0.36 -17.75
CA LEU A 182 -3.15 -0.67 -16.86
C LEU A 182 -2.07 -1.71 -16.50
N ALA A 183 -1.18 -2.07 -17.46
CA ALA A 183 -0.05 -2.93 -17.14
C ALA A 183 0.90 -2.27 -16.11
N PHE A 184 1.21 -0.98 -16.24
CA PHE A 184 2.01 -0.25 -15.24
C PHE A 184 1.29 -0.09 -13.90
N GLN A 185 -0.02 0.11 -13.92
CA GLN A 185 -0.85 0.19 -12.72
C GLN A 185 -0.80 -1.12 -11.91
N ILE A 186 -0.95 -2.27 -12.59
CA ILE A 186 -0.85 -3.60 -11.94
C ILE A 186 0.59 -3.89 -11.50
N LEU A 187 1.57 -3.55 -12.33
CA LEU A 187 3.00 -3.67 -12.04
C LEU A 187 3.39 -2.98 -10.72
N SER A 188 2.72 -1.89 -10.37
CA SER A 188 2.93 -1.12 -9.13
C SER A 188 2.51 -1.86 -7.86
N ASN A 189 1.92 -3.04 -7.98
CA ASN A 189 1.69 -4.03 -6.92
C ASN A 189 0.80 -3.57 -5.74
N HIS A 190 -0.07 -2.58 -5.93
CA HIS A 190 -1.04 -2.14 -4.91
C HIS A 190 -2.48 -2.38 -5.36
N LEU A 191 -2.94 -3.62 -5.26
CA LEU A 191 -4.24 -4.08 -5.80
C LEU A 191 -5.45 -3.36 -5.21
N GLN A 192 -5.39 -2.92 -3.95
CA GLN A 192 -6.48 -2.19 -3.28
C GLN A 192 -6.87 -0.91 -4.03
N MET A 193 -5.89 -0.12 -4.50
CA MET A 193 -6.18 1.10 -5.26
C MET A 193 -6.81 0.78 -6.61
N THR A 194 -6.33 -0.24 -7.30
CA THR A 194 -6.95 -0.74 -8.54
C THR A 194 -8.39 -1.20 -8.30
N TYR A 195 -8.64 -1.91 -7.20
CA TYR A 195 -9.96 -2.37 -6.80
C TYR A 195 -10.92 -1.19 -6.55
N TYR A 196 -10.50 -0.14 -5.86
CA TYR A 196 -11.35 1.03 -5.61
C TYR A 196 -11.73 1.80 -6.87
N PHE A 197 -10.87 1.82 -7.89
CA PHE A 197 -11.16 2.50 -9.16
C PHE A 197 -11.91 1.63 -10.17
N LEU A 198 -12.00 0.33 -9.99
CA LEU A 198 -12.79 -0.54 -10.87
C LEU A 198 -14.29 -0.15 -10.91
N PRO A 199 -14.98 0.05 -9.77
CA PRO A 199 -16.35 0.57 -9.76
C PRO A 199 -16.48 1.94 -10.44
N VAL A 200 -15.49 2.83 -10.29
CA VAL A 200 -15.49 4.14 -10.95
C VAL A 200 -15.47 3.98 -12.47
N MET A 201 -14.60 3.11 -13.00
CA MET A 201 -14.52 2.81 -14.43
C MET A 201 -15.81 2.18 -14.96
N VAL A 202 -16.42 1.28 -14.18
CA VAL A 202 -17.73 0.68 -14.51
C VAL A 202 -18.82 1.75 -14.56
N LEU A 203 -18.91 2.61 -13.54
CA LEU A 203 -19.88 3.71 -13.50
C LEU A 203 -19.68 4.69 -14.66
N MET A 204 -18.43 5.03 -15.00
CA MET A 204 -18.14 5.86 -16.17
C MET A 204 -18.56 5.17 -17.47
N SER A 205 -18.38 3.84 -17.58
CA SER A 205 -18.85 3.05 -18.72
C SER A 205 -20.38 3.06 -18.83
N VAL A 206 -21.07 3.01 -17.70
CA VAL A 206 -22.55 3.18 -17.65
C VAL A 206 -22.96 4.56 -18.17
N ALA A 207 -22.22 5.62 -17.82
CA ALA A 207 -22.50 6.95 -18.38
C ALA A 207 -22.36 6.98 -19.90
N TYR A 208 -21.33 6.33 -20.46
CA TYR A 208 -21.17 6.19 -21.92
C TYR A 208 -22.23 5.31 -22.54
N PHE A 209 -22.68 4.25 -21.85
CA PHE A 209 -23.79 3.41 -22.30
C PHE A 209 -25.10 4.20 -22.41
N ILE A 210 -25.45 4.98 -21.37
CA ILE A 210 -26.65 5.83 -21.38
C ILE A 210 -26.57 6.85 -22.55
N ASP A 211 -25.41 7.45 -22.78
CA ASP A 211 -25.20 8.35 -23.90
C ASP A 211 -25.36 7.63 -25.25
N ALA A 212 -24.81 6.42 -25.38
CA ALA A 212 -24.91 5.59 -26.58
C ALA A 212 -26.36 5.16 -26.89
N VAL A 213 -27.15 4.82 -25.84
CA VAL A 213 -28.61 4.52 -26.00
C VAL A 213 -29.34 5.76 -26.49
N ARG A 214 -29.16 6.92 -25.82
CA ARG A 214 -29.83 8.18 -26.18
C ARG A 214 -29.51 8.66 -27.59
N ASN A 215 -28.29 8.41 -28.08
CA ASN A 215 -27.82 8.85 -29.38
C ASN A 215 -27.85 7.73 -30.44
N LYS A 216 -28.45 6.57 -30.15
CA LYS A 216 -28.55 5.41 -31.06
C LYS A 216 -27.19 4.90 -31.56
N ARG A 217 -26.13 4.87 -30.67
CA ARG A 217 -24.76 4.49 -31.01
C ARG A 217 -24.29 3.22 -30.30
N LEU A 218 -25.22 2.29 -30.01
CA LEU A 218 -24.88 1.06 -29.26
C LEU A 218 -23.80 0.20 -29.92
N LYS A 219 -23.80 0.13 -31.28
CA LYS A 219 -22.76 -0.59 -32.03
C LYS A 219 -21.35 -0.03 -31.75
N ASN A 220 -21.24 1.30 -31.64
CA ASN A 220 -19.93 1.94 -31.33
C ASN A 220 -19.52 1.71 -29.86
N PHE A 221 -20.50 1.73 -28.95
CA PHE A 221 -20.29 1.38 -27.56
C PHE A 221 -19.77 -0.06 -27.41
N ALA A 222 -20.43 -1.03 -28.07
CA ALA A 222 -20.01 -2.44 -28.04
C ALA A 222 -18.58 -2.64 -28.56
N LYS A 223 -18.22 -1.96 -29.69
CA LYS A 223 -16.83 -1.99 -30.22
C LYS A 223 -15.81 -1.39 -29.24
N ALA A 224 -16.16 -0.30 -28.57
CA ALA A 224 -15.29 0.33 -27.58
C ALA A 224 -15.08 -0.59 -26.36
N THR A 225 -16.18 -1.17 -25.85
CA THR A 225 -16.12 -2.10 -24.72
C THR A 225 -15.32 -3.35 -25.05
N ALA A 226 -15.45 -3.90 -26.27
CA ALA A 226 -14.63 -5.02 -26.70
C ALA A 226 -13.13 -4.65 -26.75
N ALA A 227 -12.79 -3.46 -27.29
CA ALA A 227 -11.40 -2.98 -27.31
C ALA A 227 -10.82 -2.79 -25.89
N ILE A 228 -11.64 -2.26 -24.96
CA ILE A 228 -11.27 -2.12 -23.54
C ILE A 228 -11.03 -3.51 -22.91
N ALA A 229 -11.91 -4.47 -23.15
CA ALA A 229 -11.78 -5.82 -22.61
C ALA A 229 -10.51 -6.52 -23.12
N VAL A 230 -10.23 -6.46 -24.41
CA VAL A 230 -8.98 -7.03 -24.98
C VAL A 230 -7.75 -6.36 -24.38
N ALA A 231 -7.74 -5.03 -24.27
CA ALA A 231 -6.66 -4.29 -23.66
C ALA A 231 -6.43 -4.66 -22.18
N ALA A 232 -7.52 -4.85 -21.43
CA ALA A 232 -7.46 -5.28 -20.04
C ALA A 232 -6.89 -6.70 -19.89
N VAL A 233 -7.31 -7.63 -20.75
CA VAL A 233 -6.77 -9.00 -20.77
C VAL A 233 -5.27 -9.00 -21.05
N ILE A 234 -4.79 -8.21 -22.02
CA ILE A 234 -3.35 -8.10 -22.33
C ILE A 234 -2.60 -7.53 -21.12
N ALA A 235 -3.11 -6.49 -20.46
CA ALA A 235 -2.46 -5.88 -19.30
C ALA A 235 -2.39 -6.83 -18.09
N VAL A 236 -3.46 -7.58 -17.83
CA VAL A 236 -3.51 -8.61 -16.78
C VAL A 236 -2.53 -9.74 -17.11
N ALA A 237 -2.54 -10.25 -18.36
CA ALA A 237 -1.64 -11.30 -18.80
C ALA A 237 -0.16 -10.88 -18.73
N ALA A 238 0.17 -9.61 -19.02
CA ALA A 238 1.53 -9.08 -18.92
C ALA A 238 2.06 -9.05 -17.46
N ASN A 239 1.18 -9.14 -16.47
CA ASN A 239 1.52 -9.20 -15.04
C ASN A 239 1.13 -10.55 -14.41
N LEU A 240 0.89 -11.60 -15.22
CA LEU A 240 0.30 -12.83 -14.74
C LEU A 240 1.14 -13.50 -13.68
N SER A 241 2.46 -13.51 -13.80
CA SER A 241 3.36 -14.15 -12.82
C SER A 241 3.14 -13.57 -11.42
N ASN A 242 3.19 -12.24 -11.31
CA ASN A 242 2.98 -11.58 -10.01
C ASN A 242 1.55 -11.76 -9.48
N LEU A 243 0.54 -11.62 -10.34
CA LEU A 243 -0.88 -11.78 -9.94
C LEU A 243 -1.20 -13.20 -9.49
N TYR A 244 -0.73 -14.19 -10.24
CA TYR A 244 -0.99 -15.61 -9.92
C TYR A 244 -0.36 -16.01 -8.58
N HIS A 245 0.94 -15.73 -8.42
CA HIS A 245 1.61 -16.10 -7.18
C HIS A 245 1.15 -15.28 -5.98
N THR A 246 0.77 -13.99 -6.18
CA THR A 246 0.10 -13.21 -5.14
C THR A 246 -1.24 -13.83 -4.74
N TYR A 247 -2.03 -14.30 -5.71
CA TYR A 247 -3.31 -14.94 -5.43
C TYR A 247 -3.11 -16.27 -4.67
N GLU A 248 -2.20 -17.14 -5.12
CA GLU A 248 -1.89 -18.38 -4.40
C GLU A 248 -1.38 -18.09 -2.98
N TYR A 249 -0.44 -17.16 -2.85
CA TYR A 249 0.08 -16.76 -1.56
C TYR A 249 -1.00 -16.21 -0.62
N SER A 250 -1.95 -15.44 -1.15
CA SER A 250 -3.02 -14.87 -0.35
C SER A 250 -3.91 -15.89 0.37
N LYS A 251 -3.94 -17.13 -0.12
CA LYS A 251 -4.68 -18.23 0.52
C LYS A 251 -4.02 -18.68 1.83
N GLU A 252 -2.70 -18.63 1.88
CA GLU A 252 -1.87 -19.08 3.00
C GLU A 252 -1.61 -17.96 4.03
N THR A 253 -1.97 -16.71 3.71
CA THR A 253 -1.74 -15.57 4.59
C THR A 253 -2.88 -15.36 5.57
N MET A 254 -2.69 -14.49 6.56
CA MET A 254 -3.73 -14.00 7.47
C MET A 254 -4.94 -13.38 6.75
N ARG A 255 -4.87 -13.12 5.44
CA ARG A 255 -5.98 -12.66 4.58
C ARG A 255 -6.72 -13.83 3.93
N GLY A 256 -6.23 -15.03 4.06
CA GLY A 256 -6.85 -16.26 3.59
C GLY A 256 -8.04 -16.70 4.44
N LYS A 257 -8.37 -17.96 4.36
CA LYS A 257 -9.33 -18.61 5.25
C LYS A 257 -8.57 -19.04 6.50
N SER A 258 -9.00 -18.64 7.69
CA SER A 258 -8.44 -19.22 8.91
C SER A 258 -8.74 -20.72 8.94
N GLU A 259 -7.72 -21.52 9.24
CA GLU A 259 -7.88 -22.96 9.41
C GLU A 259 -8.33 -23.32 10.83
N LEU A 260 -8.12 -22.39 11.80
CA LEU A 260 -8.64 -22.56 13.15
C LEU A 260 -10.14 -22.21 13.14
N ALA A 261 -10.96 -23.21 13.43
CA ALA A 261 -12.40 -23.01 13.63
C ALA A 261 -12.61 -22.36 15.01
N ALA A 262 -13.27 -21.22 15.06
CA ALA A 262 -13.86 -20.76 16.32
C ALA A 262 -15.03 -21.71 16.67
N GLU A 263 -15.10 -22.19 17.92
CA GLU A 263 -16.20 -23.06 18.35
C GLU A 263 -17.54 -22.40 18.03
N GLY A 264 -18.35 -23.05 17.19
CA GLY A 264 -19.70 -22.60 16.83
C GLY A 264 -19.82 -21.60 15.67
N SER A 265 -18.76 -21.25 14.96
CA SER A 265 -18.83 -20.37 13.78
C SER A 265 -18.25 -21.03 12.54
N SER A 266 -18.93 -20.86 11.40
CA SER A 266 -18.34 -21.14 10.08
C SER A 266 -17.07 -20.29 9.92
N ALA A 267 -15.95 -20.92 9.53
CA ALA A 267 -14.66 -20.24 9.36
C ALA A 267 -14.81 -19.00 8.47
N LYS A 268 -14.66 -17.81 9.06
CA LYS A 268 -14.75 -16.54 8.32
C LYS A 268 -13.57 -16.41 7.37
N THR A 269 -13.86 -16.07 6.11
CA THR A 269 -12.82 -15.78 5.11
C THR A 269 -12.51 -14.32 5.15
N GLY A 270 -11.24 -13.95 5.28
CA GLY A 270 -10.79 -12.56 5.24
C GLY A 270 -10.50 -11.94 6.60
N LEU A 271 -10.22 -10.65 6.59
CA LEU A 271 -9.91 -9.86 7.78
C LEU A 271 -11.15 -9.64 8.65
N THR A 272 -10.95 -9.44 9.95
CA THR A 272 -12.05 -9.07 10.86
C THR A 272 -12.57 -7.66 10.56
N ALA A 273 -13.85 -7.42 10.84
CA ALA A 273 -14.46 -6.10 10.63
C ALA A 273 -13.74 -5.00 11.42
N GLU A 274 -13.29 -5.30 12.64
CA GLU A 274 -12.53 -4.39 13.50
C GLU A 274 -11.20 -3.99 12.83
N TYR A 275 -10.44 -4.97 12.32
CA TYR A 275 -9.17 -4.70 11.63
C TYR A 275 -9.35 -3.97 10.30
N ILE A 276 -10.41 -4.26 9.54
CA ILE A 276 -10.76 -3.56 8.30
C ILE A 276 -11.02 -2.08 8.57
N THR A 277 -11.78 -1.79 9.65
CA THR A 277 -12.29 -0.45 9.97
C THR A 277 -11.43 0.32 10.97
N GLN A 278 -10.30 -0.22 11.40
CA GLN A 278 -9.41 0.42 12.37
C GLN A 278 -9.01 1.85 11.95
N TRP A 279 -8.75 2.08 10.66
CA TRP A 279 -8.53 3.41 10.08
C TRP A 279 -9.81 3.90 9.40
N SER A 280 -10.80 4.27 10.17
CA SER A 280 -12.04 4.90 9.70
C SER A 280 -11.94 6.41 9.80
N TYR A 281 -12.49 7.09 8.81
CA TYR A 281 -12.53 8.54 8.76
C TYR A 281 -13.68 9.08 9.62
N GLY A 282 -13.47 10.13 10.38
CA GLY A 282 -14.54 10.78 11.13
C GLY A 282 -15.55 11.44 10.20
N ILE A 283 -16.83 11.43 10.58
CA ILE A 283 -17.88 12.08 9.77
C ILE A 283 -17.60 13.58 9.62
N ASP A 284 -17.25 14.23 10.72
CA ASP A 284 -16.88 15.65 10.76
C ASP A 284 -15.48 15.91 10.16
N GLU A 285 -14.60 14.91 10.16
CA GLU A 285 -13.29 14.95 9.48
C GLU A 285 -13.42 15.15 7.96
N THR A 286 -14.58 14.83 7.36
CA THR A 286 -14.87 15.08 5.94
C THR A 286 -14.69 16.56 5.54
N TRP A 287 -14.81 17.50 6.47
CA TRP A 287 -14.56 18.91 6.21
C TRP A 287 -13.11 19.26 5.91
N THR A 288 -12.15 18.33 6.10
CA THR A 288 -10.76 18.49 5.66
C THR A 288 -10.65 18.70 4.14
N LEU A 289 -11.63 18.22 3.37
CA LEU A 289 -11.71 18.50 1.93
C LEU A 289 -11.80 20.01 1.63
N LEU A 290 -12.32 20.82 2.57
CA LEU A 290 -12.45 22.27 2.46
C LEU A 290 -11.44 23.03 3.35
N VAL A 291 -11.27 22.56 4.60
CA VAL A 291 -10.43 23.20 5.62
C VAL A 291 -9.40 22.18 6.12
N PRO A 292 -8.12 22.28 5.76
CA PRO A 292 -7.12 21.21 5.97
C PRO A 292 -7.02 20.74 7.43
N ASN A 293 -6.94 21.67 8.40
CA ASN A 293 -6.77 21.32 9.80
C ASN A 293 -8.08 21.12 10.57
N THR A 294 -9.11 20.58 9.93
CA THR A 294 -10.41 20.31 10.58
C THR A 294 -10.27 19.41 11.81
N LYS A 295 -9.46 18.36 11.73
CA LYS A 295 -9.09 17.47 12.84
C LYS A 295 -7.58 17.50 13.11
N GLY A 296 -6.96 18.63 12.83
CA GLY A 296 -5.52 18.81 12.95
C GLY A 296 -4.74 18.30 11.76
N GLY A 297 -3.45 18.11 11.97
CA GLY A 297 -2.49 17.70 10.94
C GLY A 297 -2.11 16.23 11.02
N ALA A 298 -0.81 15.95 10.83
CA ALA A 298 -0.23 14.63 11.06
C ALA A 298 -0.21 14.27 12.56
N SER A 299 -0.05 12.97 12.86
CA SER A 299 0.16 12.45 14.21
C SER A 299 1.58 12.74 14.71
N VAL A 300 1.89 14.02 14.84
CA VAL A 300 3.13 14.56 15.39
C VAL A 300 2.82 15.35 16.67
N PRO A 301 3.80 15.67 17.53
CA PRO A 301 3.57 16.48 18.71
C PRO A 301 2.93 17.84 18.39
N LEU A 302 2.00 18.27 19.23
CA LEU A 302 1.31 19.56 19.11
C LEU A 302 2.29 20.75 19.21
N SER A 303 3.44 20.56 19.88
CA SER A 303 4.55 21.50 19.96
C SER A 303 5.12 21.91 18.59
N ASN A 304 4.88 21.13 17.54
CA ASN A 304 5.28 21.47 16.17
C ASN A 304 4.41 22.58 15.54
N SER A 305 3.36 23.04 16.23
CA SER A 305 2.50 24.12 15.76
C SER A 305 2.87 25.44 16.39
N ASP A 306 3.34 26.41 15.59
CA ASP A 306 3.63 27.78 16.05
C ASP A 306 2.40 28.41 16.72
N ILE A 307 1.21 28.20 16.16
CA ILE A 307 -0.06 28.69 16.73
C ILE A 307 -0.30 28.08 18.12
N ALA A 308 0.02 26.81 18.30
CA ALA A 308 -0.12 26.14 19.59
C ALA A 308 0.85 26.71 20.61
N MET A 309 2.11 26.86 20.24
CA MET A 309 3.15 27.40 21.13
C MET A 309 2.92 28.86 21.53
N GLU A 310 2.37 29.67 20.61
CA GLU A 310 2.07 31.07 20.87
C GLU A 310 0.83 31.26 21.78
N LYS A 311 -0.21 30.44 21.58
CA LYS A 311 -1.52 30.66 22.23
C LYS A 311 -1.77 29.78 23.45
N GLY A 312 -0.99 28.73 23.61
CA GLY A 312 -1.20 27.74 24.66
C GLY A 312 -0.63 28.19 26.01
N ARG A 313 -1.37 27.87 27.08
CA ARG A 313 -0.94 28.12 28.48
C ARG A 313 -0.07 26.98 29.03
N TYR A 314 -0.28 25.75 28.52
CA TYR A 314 0.37 24.54 28.99
C TYR A 314 1.32 23.95 27.92
N SER A 315 2.00 24.83 27.18
CA SER A 315 2.87 24.43 26.06
C SER A 315 3.99 23.45 26.42
N GLN A 316 4.42 23.42 27.69
CA GLN A 316 5.40 22.45 28.21
C GLN A 316 4.94 20.97 28.10
N TYR A 317 3.64 20.73 28.00
CA TYR A 317 3.07 19.39 27.83
C TYR A 317 2.77 19.00 26.38
N TYR A 318 2.94 19.93 25.41
CA TYR A 318 2.51 19.70 24.02
C TYR A 318 3.32 18.65 23.27
N ASN A 319 4.46 18.25 23.79
CA ASN A 319 5.19 17.07 23.27
C ASN A 319 4.43 15.75 23.52
N SER A 320 3.56 15.70 24.52
CA SER A 320 2.77 14.52 24.88
C SER A 320 1.41 14.47 24.19
N PHE A 321 0.99 15.53 23.51
CA PHE A 321 -0.29 15.59 22.79
C PHE A 321 -0.09 15.63 21.30
N GLY A 322 -0.92 14.87 20.55
CA GLY A 322 -0.88 14.85 19.09
C GLY A 322 -1.49 16.11 18.47
N MET A 323 -0.93 16.51 17.33
CA MET A 323 -1.53 17.53 16.48
C MET A 323 -2.78 17.03 15.74
N TYR A 324 -2.96 15.73 15.64
CA TYR A 324 -4.16 15.07 15.14
C TYR A 324 -5.10 14.69 16.30
N TRP A 325 -6.39 15.01 16.17
CA TRP A 325 -7.43 14.70 17.14
C TRP A 325 -8.69 14.09 16.51
N GLY A 326 -8.55 13.45 15.35
CA GLY A 326 -9.62 12.71 14.66
C GLY A 326 -9.77 11.27 15.16
N ASP A 327 -10.60 10.49 14.44
CA ASP A 327 -11.01 9.14 14.84
C ASP A 327 -10.02 8.03 14.45
N GLN A 328 -9.04 8.32 13.58
CA GLN A 328 -8.05 7.34 13.17
C GLN A 328 -6.99 7.15 14.27
N PRO A 329 -6.42 5.93 14.43
CA PRO A 329 -5.33 5.69 15.40
C PRO A 329 -4.11 6.58 15.16
N GLY A 330 -3.90 7.00 13.91
CA GLY A 330 -2.85 7.89 13.48
C GLY A 330 -2.99 8.24 12.01
N THR A 331 -2.42 9.37 11.61
CA THR A 331 -2.39 9.83 10.21
C THR A 331 -1.10 10.58 9.91
N ALA A 332 -0.63 10.48 8.66
CA ALA A 332 0.46 11.30 8.17
C ALA A 332 -0.01 12.67 7.66
N GLY A 333 -1.32 12.93 7.69
CA GLY A 333 -1.93 14.23 7.33
C GLY A 333 -3.36 14.11 6.81
N PRO A 334 -4.07 15.24 6.66
CA PRO A 334 -5.46 15.27 6.20
C PRO A 334 -5.56 15.17 4.67
N VAL A 335 -6.67 14.61 4.21
CA VAL A 335 -7.05 14.59 2.78
C VAL A 335 -7.63 15.95 2.40
N TYR A 336 -6.90 16.72 1.59
CA TYR A 336 -7.30 18.05 1.13
C TYR A 336 -7.20 18.15 -0.40
N VAL A 337 -8.29 18.54 -1.04
CA VAL A 337 -8.40 18.59 -2.52
C VAL A 337 -8.24 20.00 -3.10
N GLY A 338 -8.00 21.00 -2.25
CA GLY A 338 -7.97 22.42 -2.62
C GLY A 338 -9.35 23.08 -2.49
N ALA A 339 -9.44 24.12 -1.63
CA ALA A 339 -10.71 24.80 -1.35
C ALA A 339 -11.34 25.40 -2.61
N PHE A 340 -10.53 25.99 -3.50
CA PHE A 340 -11.02 26.53 -4.77
C PHE A 340 -11.49 25.41 -5.73
N ILE A 341 -10.84 24.27 -5.75
CA ILE A 341 -11.24 23.11 -6.57
C ILE A 341 -12.59 22.58 -6.09
N LEU A 342 -12.80 22.52 -4.78
CA LEU A 342 -14.09 22.14 -4.20
C LEU A 342 -15.21 23.13 -4.59
N PHE A 343 -14.93 24.44 -4.61
CA PHE A 343 -15.89 25.43 -5.14
C PHE A 343 -16.27 25.14 -6.60
N LEU A 344 -15.30 24.85 -7.46
CA LEU A 344 -15.58 24.51 -8.85
C LEU A 344 -16.37 23.20 -8.99
N PHE A 345 -16.10 22.23 -8.14
CA PHE A 345 -16.85 20.97 -8.07
C PHE A 345 -18.32 21.21 -7.70
N VAL A 346 -18.58 21.99 -6.64
CA VAL A 346 -19.94 22.35 -6.22
C VAL A 346 -20.65 23.15 -7.31
N LEU A 347 -19.97 24.09 -7.96
CA LEU A 347 -20.53 24.81 -9.11
C LEU A 347 -20.89 23.84 -10.25
N GLY A 348 -20.14 22.76 -10.40
CA GLY A 348 -20.39 21.71 -11.38
C GLY A 348 -21.72 21.00 -11.20
N TRP A 349 -22.23 20.90 -9.98
CA TRP A 349 -23.55 20.32 -9.70
C TRP A 349 -24.65 21.05 -10.49
N PHE A 350 -24.50 22.35 -10.68
CA PHE A 350 -25.49 23.19 -11.35
C PHE A 350 -25.20 23.42 -12.84
N VAL A 351 -23.92 23.31 -13.26
CA VAL A 351 -23.46 23.73 -14.58
C VAL A 351 -23.29 22.55 -15.55
N VAL A 352 -22.67 21.47 -15.10
CA VAL A 352 -22.39 20.30 -15.93
C VAL A 352 -23.68 19.53 -16.18
N LYS A 353 -23.87 19.08 -17.42
CA LYS A 353 -25.04 18.29 -17.85
C LYS A 353 -24.60 16.92 -18.36
N GLY A 354 -25.50 15.96 -18.32
CA GLY A 354 -25.30 14.62 -18.86
C GLY A 354 -25.02 13.56 -17.78
N PRO A 355 -24.96 12.29 -18.17
CA PRO A 355 -24.86 11.17 -17.22
C PRO A 355 -23.53 11.15 -16.47
N MET A 356 -22.42 11.57 -17.10
CA MET A 356 -21.10 11.60 -16.47
C MET A 356 -21.07 12.40 -15.17
N LYS A 357 -21.80 13.54 -15.10
CA LYS A 357 -21.94 14.33 -13.88
C LYS A 357 -22.46 13.49 -12.71
N TRP A 358 -23.53 12.75 -12.94
CA TRP A 358 -24.18 11.97 -11.89
C TRP A 358 -23.31 10.81 -11.43
N VAL A 359 -22.57 10.20 -12.36
CA VAL A 359 -21.59 9.17 -12.04
C VAL A 359 -20.48 9.69 -11.15
N LEU A 360 -19.90 10.87 -11.48
CA LEU A 360 -18.85 11.47 -10.67
C LEU A 360 -19.37 11.88 -9.28
N LEU A 361 -20.58 12.43 -9.20
CA LEU A 361 -21.20 12.77 -7.91
C LEU A 361 -21.48 11.53 -7.06
N ALA A 362 -22.01 10.46 -7.68
CA ALA A 362 -22.28 9.21 -6.98
C ALA A 362 -20.99 8.56 -6.48
N ALA A 363 -19.94 8.52 -7.31
CA ALA A 363 -18.64 7.96 -6.91
C ALA A 363 -18.01 8.76 -5.76
N THR A 364 -18.10 10.11 -5.79
CA THR A 364 -17.65 10.97 -4.68
C THR A 364 -18.43 10.65 -3.40
N ALA A 365 -19.77 10.62 -3.47
CA ALA A 365 -20.59 10.36 -2.29
C ALA A 365 -20.33 8.97 -1.70
N ILE A 366 -20.30 7.93 -2.55
CA ILE A 366 -20.04 6.55 -2.12
C ILE A 366 -18.65 6.45 -1.46
N SER A 367 -17.60 7.07 -2.03
CA SER A 367 -16.27 7.02 -1.45
C SER A 367 -16.19 7.70 -0.09
N ILE A 368 -16.89 8.83 0.11
CA ILE A 368 -16.99 9.50 1.40
C ILE A 368 -17.70 8.61 2.42
N LEU A 369 -18.88 8.05 2.07
CA LEU A 369 -19.66 7.20 2.96
C LEU A 369 -18.88 5.94 3.37
N LEU A 370 -18.17 5.30 2.44
CA LEU A 370 -17.36 4.13 2.73
C LEU A 370 -16.10 4.44 3.55
N SER A 371 -15.56 5.66 3.43
CA SER A 371 -14.40 6.07 4.23
C SER A 371 -14.72 6.21 5.72
N TRP A 372 -15.99 6.42 6.09
CA TRP A 372 -16.42 6.53 7.48
C TRP A 372 -16.35 5.20 8.25
N GLY A 373 -16.25 4.07 7.57
CA GLY A 373 -15.98 2.76 8.16
C GLY A 373 -16.86 2.42 9.37
N HIS A 374 -16.25 2.34 10.57
CA HIS A 374 -17.00 2.05 11.80
C HIS A 374 -17.96 3.18 12.17
N ASN A 375 -17.71 4.42 11.75
CA ASN A 375 -18.64 5.55 11.98
C ASN A 375 -19.91 5.44 11.12
N PHE A 376 -19.95 4.53 10.13
CA PHE A 376 -21.14 4.17 9.37
C PHE A 376 -21.19 2.65 9.16
N MET A 377 -21.18 1.90 10.27
CA MET A 377 -20.98 0.45 10.28
C MET A 377 -22.05 -0.32 9.48
N GLY A 378 -23.30 0.16 9.42
CA GLY A 378 -24.37 -0.51 8.66
C GLY A 378 -24.04 -0.69 7.17
N LEU A 379 -23.51 0.35 6.50
CA LEU A 379 -23.06 0.26 5.12
C LEU A 379 -21.77 -0.57 5.00
N THR A 380 -20.84 -0.34 5.92
CA THR A 380 -19.54 -1.01 5.91
C THR A 380 -19.67 -2.51 6.11
N GLN A 381 -20.50 -2.95 7.07
CA GLN A 381 -20.78 -4.37 7.29
C GLN A 381 -21.46 -5.01 6.09
N TRP A 382 -22.43 -4.31 5.49
CA TRP A 382 -23.05 -4.79 4.27
C TRP A 382 -22.02 -5.02 3.14
N CYS A 383 -21.05 -4.11 2.98
CA CYS A 383 -19.99 -4.27 2.01
C CYS A 383 -19.05 -5.43 2.35
N ILE A 384 -18.68 -5.60 3.62
CA ILE A 384 -17.84 -6.72 4.08
C ILE A 384 -18.49 -8.06 3.73
N ASP A 385 -19.80 -8.16 3.90
CA ASP A 385 -20.55 -9.41 3.73
C ASP A 385 -20.92 -9.70 2.28
N ASN A 386 -21.17 -8.67 1.46
CA ASN A 386 -21.80 -8.84 0.14
C ASN A 386 -20.90 -8.39 -1.04
N VAL A 387 -19.92 -7.51 -0.82
CA VAL A 387 -19.07 -7.03 -1.92
C VAL A 387 -17.85 -7.92 -2.07
N PRO A 388 -17.66 -8.60 -3.22
CA PRO A 388 -16.54 -9.51 -3.41
C PRO A 388 -15.18 -8.84 -3.10
N LEU A 389 -14.32 -9.53 -2.37
CA LEU A 389 -12.96 -9.09 -2.00
C LEU A 389 -12.88 -7.87 -1.08
N TYR A 390 -13.98 -7.23 -0.69
CA TYR A 390 -13.94 -6.06 0.21
C TYR A 390 -13.29 -6.41 1.55
N ASN A 391 -13.56 -7.60 2.07
CA ASN A 391 -12.98 -8.13 3.32
C ASN A 391 -11.50 -8.55 3.24
N LYS A 392 -10.83 -8.34 2.09
CA LYS A 392 -9.40 -8.60 1.93
C LYS A 392 -8.53 -7.36 2.13
N PHE A 393 -9.15 -6.18 2.23
CA PHE A 393 -8.45 -4.90 2.34
C PHE A 393 -8.75 -4.22 3.67
N ARG A 394 -7.76 -3.54 4.21
CA ARG A 394 -7.87 -2.73 5.43
C ARG A 394 -7.79 -1.24 5.10
N THR A 395 -7.97 -0.38 6.13
CA THR A 395 -7.82 1.09 5.99
C THR A 395 -8.84 1.66 5.01
N VAL A 396 -10.12 1.57 5.41
CA VAL A 396 -11.25 2.01 4.59
C VAL A 396 -11.19 3.50 4.21
N SER A 397 -10.55 4.35 5.04
CA SER A 397 -10.33 5.77 4.74
C SER A 397 -9.58 6.01 3.42
N SER A 398 -8.75 5.06 2.98
CA SER A 398 -8.01 5.15 1.72
C SER A 398 -8.91 5.25 0.48
N ILE A 399 -10.20 4.91 0.56
CA ILE A 399 -11.14 5.02 -0.57
C ILE A 399 -11.42 6.48 -0.96
N LEU A 400 -11.08 7.46 -0.10
CA LEU A 400 -11.19 8.89 -0.41
C LEU A 400 -10.39 9.31 -1.64
N VAL A 401 -9.40 8.53 -2.09
CA VAL A 401 -8.69 8.76 -3.36
C VAL A 401 -9.64 8.83 -4.56
N VAL A 402 -10.82 8.19 -4.47
CA VAL A 402 -11.87 8.29 -5.49
C VAL A 402 -12.48 9.71 -5.49
N ALA A 403 -12.76 10.28 -4.32
CA ALA A 403 -13.20 11.68 -4.22
C ALA A 403 -12.14 12.65 -4.73
N GLU A 404 -10.87 12.41 -4.39
CA GLU A 404 -9.74 13.22 -4.90
C GLU A 404 -9.60 13.19 -6.42
N PHE A 405 -10.01 12.10 -7.07
CA PHE A 405 -10.05 11.98 -8.53
C PHE A 405 -11.29 12.65 -9.14
N THR A 406 -12.46 12.40 -8.56
CA THR A 406 -13.75 12.84 -9.15
C THR A 406 -14.00 14.33 -8.96
N ILE A 407 -13.53 14.91 -7.84
CA ILE A 407 -13.67 16.34 -7.53
C ILE A 407 -12.91 17.21 -8.55
N PRO A 408 -11.60 17.04 -8.79
CA PRO A 408 -10.89 17.80 -9.81
C PRO A 408 -11.42 17.55 -11.23
N LEU A 409 -11.81 16.32 -11.55
CA LEU A 409 -12.36 15.99 -12.88
C LEU A 409 -13.65 16.78 -13.15
N LEU A 410 -14.59 16.79 -12.20
CA LEU A 410 -15.82 17.56 -12.36
C LEU A 410 -15.56 19.08 -12.34
N ALA A 411 -14.62 19.56 -11.54
CA ALA A 411 -14.18 20.96 -11.52
C ALA A 411 -13.66 21.42 -12.90
N VAL A 412 -12.82 20.62 -13.55
CA VAL A 412 -12.33 20.90 -14.91
C VAL A 412 -13.44 20.85 -15.94
N MET A 413 -14.37 19.87 -15.84
CA MET A 413 -15.57 19.82 -16.70
C MET A 413 -16.44 21.07 -16.55
N THR A 414 -16.53 21.63 -15.34
CA THR A 414 -17.26 22.89 -15.05
C THR A 414 -16.62 24.05 -15.81
N LEU A 415 -15.33 24.24 -15.70
CA LEU A 415 -14.62 25.31 -16.43
C LEU A 415 -14.69 25.10 -17.94
N ALA A 416 -14.53 23.85 -18.42
CA ALA A 416 -14.69 23.54 -19.85
C ALA A 416 -16.07 23.96 -20.38
N LYS A 417 -17.10 23.66 -19.60
CA LYS A 417 -18.50 24.02 -19.96
C LYS A 417 -18.69 25.54 -19.97
N LEU A 418 -18.26 26.24 -18.92
CA LEU A 418 -18.37 27.70 -18.84
C LEU A 418 -17.62 28.41 -19.98
N ILE A 419 -16.41 27.94 -20.30
CA ILE A 419 -15.60 28.48 -21.42
C ILE A 419 -16.31 28.23 -22.78
N LYS A 420 -16.94 27.07 -22.95
CA LYS A 420 -17.67 26.72 -24.17
C LYS A 420 -18.94 27.56 -24.32
N ASP A 421 -19.72 27.71 -23.23
CA ASP A 421 -20.98 28.45 -23.25
C ASP A 421 -20.73 29.92 -23.54
N ARG A 422 -19.75 30.54 -22.86
CA ARG A 422 -19.40 31.95 -23.12
C ARG A 422 -18.97 32.24 -24.57
N LYS A 423 -18.30 31.29 -25.23
CA LYS A 423 -17.96 31.47 -26.66
C LYS A 423 -19.20 31.48 -27.56
N LYS A 424 -20.26 30.79 -27.16
CA LYS A 424 -21.53 30.82 -27.88
C LYS A 424 -22.27 32.12 -27.67
N ASP A 425 -22.26 32.67 -26.44
CA ASP A 425 -22.94 33.91 -26.10
C ASP A 425 -22.32 35.14 -26.79
N ASN A 426 -21.00 35.16 -26.99
CA ASN A 426 -20.30 36.24 -27.72
C ASN A 426 -20.55 36.21 -29.25
N GLY A 427 -21.19 35.17 -29.78
CA GLY A 427 -21.53 35.05 -31.20
C GLY A 427 -23.03 35.21 -31.53
N ALA A 428 -23.90 35.37 -30.54
CA ALA A 428 -25.32 35.45 -30.70
C ALA A 428 -25.95 36.55 -29.82
N SER A 429 -26.85 37.32 -30.38
CA SER A 429 -27.61 38.37 -29.67
C SER A 429 -28.69 37.81 -28.74
N SER A 430 -28.43 36.88 -27.87
CA SER A 430 -29.41 36.23 -27.01
C SER A 430 -28.99 36.11 -25.56
N VAL A 431 -29.97 35.99 -24.67
CA VAL A 431 -29.91 35.90 -23.21
C VAL A 431 -28.70 35.07 -22.71
N PRO A 432 -27.92 35.53 -21.71
CA PRO A 432 -26.78 34.79 -21.18
C PRO A 432 -27.17 33.39 -20.74
N THR A 433 -26.46 32.38 -21.27
CA THR A 433 -26.75 30.94 -21.00
C THR A 433 -26.45 30.58 -19.55
N PHE A 434 -25.63 31.37 -18.84
CA PHE A 434 -25.23 31.15 -17.47
C PHE A 434 -25.99 32.04 -16.49
N ARG A 435 -26.74 31.43 -15.58
CA ARG A 435 -27.48 32.15 -14.52
C ARG A 435 -26.60 32.34 -13.29
N MET A 436 -26.34 33.59 -12.90
CA MET A 436 -25.43 33.96 -11.80
C MET A 436 -25.81 33.42 -10.43
N TRP A 437 -27.09 33.07 -10.17
CA TRP A 437 -27.47 32.46 -8.90
C TRP A 437 -26.71 31.15 -8.63
N LYS A 438 -26.40 30.35 -9.66
CA LYS A 438 -25.60 29.10 -9.53
C LYS A 438 -24.21 29.36 -8.96
N PHE A 439 -23.59 30.45 -9.40
CA PHE A 439 -22.29 30.91 -8.91
C PHE A 439 -22.38 31.32 -7.43
N TYR A 440 -23.39 32.14 -7.08
CA TYR A 440 -23.53 32.62 -5.70
C TYR A 440 -23.93 31.50 -4.74
N THR A 441 -24.73 30.52 -5.19
CA THR A 441 -25.06 29.33 -4.39
C THR A 441 -23.80 28.48 -4.14
N ALA A 442 -22.98 28.22 -5.16
CA ALA A 442 -21.73 27.48 -4.97
C ALA A 442 -20.76 28.23 -4.03
N LEU A 443 -20.70 29.58 -4.16
CA LEU A 443 -19.89 30.42 -3.28
C LEU A 443 -20.36 30.35 -1.83
N ALA A 444 -21.66 30.40 -1.60
CA ALA A 444 -22.25 30.26 -0.26
C ALA A 444 -22.00 28.90 0.36
N LEU A 445 -22.08 27.80 -0.45
CA LEU A 445 -21.84 26.43 0.01
C LEU A 445 -20.35 26.10 0.23
N THR A 446 -19.42 26.98 -0.10
CA THR A 446 -17.99 26.76 0.09
C THR A 446 -17.37 27.91 0.88
N ALA A 447 -17.17 29.10 0.30
CA ALA A 447 -16.64 30.25 1.04
C ALA A 447 -17.56 30.64 2.21
N GLY A 448 -18.89 30.55 2.05
CA GLY A 448 -19.83 30.83 3.13
C GLY A 448 -19.68 29.89 4.31
N ILE A 449 -19.48 28.59 4.07
CA ILE A 449 -19.23 27.60 5.12
C ILE A 449 -17.85 27.83 5.76
N ALA A 450 -16.80 28.08 4.97
CA ALA A 450 -15.48 28.38 5.51
C ALA A 450 -15.50 29.66 6.37
N LEU A 451 -16.24 30.70 5.96
CA LEU A 451 -16.45 31.92 6.75
C LEU A 451 -17.22 31.63 8.05
N LEU A 452 -18.26 30.80 7.98
CA LEU A 452 -19.02 30.38 9.16
C LEU A 452 -18.11 29.70 10.19
N PHE A 453 -17.26 28.78 9.74
CA PHE A 453 -16.28 28.10 10.59
C PHE A 453 -15.22 29.08 11.15
N ALA A 454 -14.80 30.06 10.37
CA ALA A 454 -13.82 31.06 10.81
C ALA A 454 -14.38 32.02 11.86
N LEU A 455 -15.64 32.45 11.71
CA LEU A 455 -16.29 33.40 12.64
C LEU A 455 -16.87 32.69 13.88
N PHE A 456 -17.37 31.46 13.71
CA PHE A 456 -18.06 30.70 14.75
C PHE A 456 -17.49 29.30 14.90
N PRO A 457 -16.19 29.16 15.24
CA PRO A 457 -15.54 27.84 15.35
C PRO A 457 -16.17 26.95 16.44
N GLY A 458 -16.91 27.54 17.39
CA GLY A 458 -17.66 26.78 18.40
C GLY A 458 -18.85 25.97 17.86
N LEU A 459 -19.27 26.18 16.61
CA LEU A 459 -20.26 25.33 15.92
C LEU A 459 -19.68 23.98 15.48
N PHE A 460 -18.36 23.84 15.43
CA PHE A 460 -17.71 22.60 15.07
C PHE A 460 -17.74 21.63 16.27
N PRO A 461 -18.09 20.35 16.10
CA PRO A 461 -18.51 19.50 17.19
C PRO A 461 -17.41 19.11 18.17
N SER A 462 -16.16 18.89 17.76
CA SER A 462 -15.12 18.40 18.66
C SER A 462 -13.71 18.86 18.27
N TYR A 463 -12.94 19.32 19.30
CA TYR A 463 -11.52 19.67 19.22
C TYR A 463 -10.64 18.73 20.05
N THR A 464 -11.21 17.67 20.61
CA THR A 464 -10.51 16.65 21.41
C THR A 464 -11.08 15.28 21.06
N SER A 465 -10.25 14.26 21.11
CA SER A 465 -10.69 12.88 20.92
C SER A 465 -11.38 12.35 22.19
N LEU A 466 -12.19 11.29 22.06
CA LEU A 466 -12.86 10.66 23.22
C LEU A 466 -11.83 10.11 24.21
N ASN A 467 -10.71 9.57 23.70
CA ASN A 467 -9.64 9.05 24.55
C ASN A 467 -8.97 10.18 25.36
N GLU A 468 -8.70 11.34 24.75
CA GLU A 468 -8.14 12.48 25.46
C GLU A 468 -9.11 13.00 26.54
N GLN A 469 -10.40 13.05 26.23
CA GLN A 469 -11.42 13.46 27.23
C GLN A 469 -11.42 12.51 28.44
N ALA A 470 -11.31 11.21 28.21
CA ALA A 470 -11.24 10.23 29.30
C ALA A 470 -9.92 10.33 30.08
N GLN A 471 -8.77 10.45 29.40
CA GLN A 471 -7.46 10.54 30.05
C GLN A 471 -7.26 11.85 30.82
N LEU A 472 -7.82 12.95 30.31
CA LEU A 472 -7.69 14.29 30.91
C LEU A 472 -8.89 14.69 31.79
N ALA A 473 -9.78 13.77 32.12
CA ALA A 473 -10.94 14.04 32.93
C ALA A 473 -10.58 14.68 34.31
N GLN A 474 -9.39 14.34 34.84
CA GLN A 474 -8.86 14.90 36.09
C GLN A 474 -8.10 16.23 35.90
N TYR A 475 -7.85 16.64 34.66
CA TYR A 475 -7.09 17.85 34.29
C TYR A 475 -7.89 18.74 33.33
N PRO A 476 -9.05 19.31 33.82
CA PRO A 476 -9.96 20.08 32.97
C PRO A 476 -9.31 21.32 32.35
N ASP A 477 -8.35 21.94 33.05
CA ASP A 477 -7.63 23.12 32.56
C ASP A 477 -6.77 22.81 31.33
N ILE A 478 -6.10 21.65 31.32
CA ILE A 478 -5.31 21.19 30.17
C ILE A 478 -6.24 20.88 28.99
N LEU A 479 -7.36 20.21 29.24
CA LEU A 479 -8.37 19.92 28.22
C LEU A 479 -8.96 21.19 27.60
N ALA A 480 -9.24 22.20 28.41
CA ALA A 480 -9.71 23.51 27.96
C ALA A 480 -8.66 24.26 27.14
N ASP A 481 -7.40 24.18 27.53
CA ASP A 481 -6.28 24.76 26.80
C ASP A 481 -6.09 24.08 25.41
N LEU A 482 -6.05 22.75 25.37
CA LEU A 482 -6.00 21.99 24.11
C LEU A 482 -7.15 22.38 23.17
N THR A 483 -8.37 22.49 23.72
CA THR A 483 -9.54 22.92 22.93
C THR A 483 -9.35 24.32 22.37
N THR A 484 -8.82 25.25 23.16
CA THR A 484 -8.59 26.65 22.76
C THR A 484 -7.55 26.73 21.63
N VAL A 485 -6.45 26.02 21.78
CA VAL A 485 -5.34 26.00 20.81
C VAL A 485 -5.77 25.37 19.49
N ARG A 486 -6.40 24.19 19.54
CA ARG A 486 -6.88 23.48 18.34
C ARG A 486 -7.97 24.25 17.60
N LYS A 487 -8.85 24.94 18.36
CA LYS A 487 -9.81 25.89 17.78
C LYS A 487 -9.11 27.01 17.03
N ALA A 488 -8.00 27.55 17.56
CA ALA A 488 -7.23 28.59 16.87
C ALA A 488 -6.56 28.05 15.58
N ILE A 489 -6.00 26.85 15.60
CA ILE A 489 -5.43 26.18 14.40
C ILE A 489 -6.50 26.01 13.32
N PHE A 490 -7.67 25.49 13.69
CA PHE A 490 -8.79 25.32 12.77
C PHE A 490 -9.27 26.65 12.18
N THR A 491 -9.42 27.68 13.02
CA THR A 491 -9.87 29.03 12.62
C THR A 491 -8.93 29.65 11.59
N ALA A 492 -7.62 29.53 11.80
CA ALA A 492 -6.61 30.04 10.86
C ALA A 492 -6.77 29.40 9.46
N ASP A 493 -6.96 28.09 9.39
CA ASP A 493 -7.16 27.40 8.11
C ASP A 493 -8.55 27.63 7.50
N ALA A 494 -9.58 27.88 8.32
CA ALA A 494 -10.90 28.28 7.83
C ALA A 494 -10.84 29.65 7.12
N TRP A 495 -10.14 30.64 7.70
CA TRP A 495 -9.87 31.93 7.04
C TRP A 495 -9.07 31.74 5.76
N ARG A 496 -8.02 30.94 5.78
CA ARG A 496 -7.21 30.62 4.59
C ARG A 496 -8.10 30.08 3.46
N SER A 497 -8.92 29.07 3.75
CA SER A 497 -9.82 28.44 2.77
C SER A 497 -10.84 29.43 2.24
N PHE A 498 -11.40 30.30 3.10
CA PHE A 498 -12.31 31.36 2.69
C PHE A 498 -11.66 32.29 1.65
N PHE A 499 -10.46 32.83 1.92
CA PHE A 499 -9.77 33.72 1.00
C PHE A 499 -9.39 33.05 -0.31
N ILE A 500 -8.93 31.81 -0.28
CA ILE A 500 -8.60 31.04 -1.48
C ILE A 500 -9.84 30.88 -2.39
N VAL A 501 -10.98 30.52 -1.81
CA VAL A 501 -12.23 30.40 -2.59
C VAL A 501 -12.67 31.74 -3.14
N VAL A 502 -12.62 32.82 -2.35
CA VAL A 502 -13.02 34.16 -2.77
C VAL A 502 -12.16 34.66 -3.92
N VAL A 503 -10.83 34.53 -3.82
CA VAL A 503 -9.91 34.94 -4.90
C VAL A 503 -10.16 34.14 -6.18
N GLY A 504 -10.28 32.82 -6.08
CA GLY A 504 -10.58 31.99 -7.25
C GLY A 504 -11.96 32.27 -7.86
N ALA A 505 -12.97 32.50 -7.02
CA ALA A 505 -14.29 32.93 -7.47
C ALA A 505 -14.28 34.31 -8.14
N ALA A 506 -13.49 35.24 -7.61
CA ALA A 506 -13.31 36.58 -8.24
C ALA A 506 -12.69 36.44 -9.63
N LEU A 507 -11.67 35.61 -9.83
CA LEU A 507 -11.07 35.36 -11.14
C LEU A 507 -12.13 34.80 -12.12
N LEU A 508 -12.95 33.85 -11.67
CA LEU A 508 -14.03 33.30 -12.46
C LEU A 508 -15.10 34.34 -12.77
N TRP A 509 -15.47 35.17 -11.80
CA TRP A 509 -16.44 36.26 -11.97
C TRP A 509 -15.95 37.32 -12.98
N LEU A 510 -14.69 37.75 -12.91
CA LEU A 510 -14.09 38.65 -13.89
C LEU A 510 -14.12 38.06 -15.32
N TYR A 511 -13.88 36.74 -15.42
CA TYR A 511 -14.03 36.04 -16.68
C TYR A 511 -15.48 36.08 -17.16
N LEU A 512 -16.44 35.71 -16.32
CA LEU A 512 -17.87 35.71 -16.69
C LEU A 512 -18.40 37.10 -17.08
N LYS A 513 -17.83 38.17 -16.52
CA LYS A 513 -18.16 39.56 -16.83
C LYS A 513 -17.37 40.14 -18.02
N ASN A 514 -16.67 39.33 -18.80
CA ASN A 514 -15.86 39.76 -19.98
C ASN A 514 -14.65 40.70 -19.66
N LYS A 515 -14.24 40.77 -18.39
CA LYS A 515 -13.08 41.57 -17.96
C LYS A 515 -11.76 40.80 -18.02
N LEU A 516 -11.81 39.46 -18.13
CA LEU A 516 -10.63 38.58 -18.18
C LEU A 516 -10.77 37.57 -19.33
N LYS A 517 -9.67 37.26 -20.04
CA LYS A 517 -9.63 36.25 -21.08
C LYS A 517 -9.42 34.84 -20.45
N ALA A 518 -9.83 33.75 -21.18
CA ALA A 518 -9.78 32.40 -20.67
C ALA A 518 -8.36 31.89 -20.30
N VAL A 519 -7.34 32.19 -21.14
CA VAL A 519 -5.97 31.70 -20.86
C VAL A 519 -5.37 32.38 -19.64
N PRO A 520 -5.31 33.70 -19.53
CA PRO A 520 -4.87 34.37 -18.30
C PRO A 520 -5.61 33.89 -17.03
N MET A 521 -6.95 33.73 -17.12
CA MET A 521 -7.75 33.21 -16.01
C MET A 521 -7.25 31.81 -15.58
N LEU A 522 -7.07 30.90 -16.53
CA LEU A 522 -6.60 29.54 -16.23
C LEU A 522 -5.18 29.54 -15.64
N CYS A 523 -4.28 30.40 -16.16
CA CYS A 523 -2.94 30.53 -15.58
C CYS A 523 -2.98 31.05 -14.15
N MET A 524 -3.76 32.08 -13.86
CA MET A 524 -3.92 32.62 -12.49
C MET A 524 -4.56 31.60 -11.55
N MET A 525 -5.56 30.86 -12.02
CA MET A 525 -6.19 29.77 -11.23
C MET A 525 -5.20 28.62 -10.97
N THR A 526 -4.35 28.26 -11.94
CA THR A 526 -3.31 27.25 -11.75
C THR A 526 -2.30 27.68 -10.69
N VAL A 527 -1.86 28.95 -10.74
CA VAL A 527 -0.96 29.52 -9.73
C VAL A 527 -1.65 29.54 -8.35
N LEU A 528 -2.92 29.95 -8.28
CA LEU A 528 -3.69 29.93 -7.03
C LEU A 528 -3.77 28.51 -6.44
N CYS A 529 -4.06 27.50 -7.25
CA CYS A 529 -4.07 26.10 -6.82
C CYS A 529 -2.69 25.65 -6.33
N LEU A 530 -1.62 26.00 -7.06
CA LEU A 530 -0.25 25.67 -6.62
C LEU A 530 0.09 26.33 -5.28
N VAL A 531 -0.20 27.60 -5.09
CA VAL A 531 0.07 28.33 -3.83
C VAL A 531 -0.74 27.73 -2.68
N ASP A 532 -2.03 27.45 -2.92
CA ASP A 532 -2.92 26.83 -1.94
C ASP A 532 -2.40 25.47 -1.51
N MET A 533 -2.23 24.57 -2.44
CA MET A 533 -1.93 23.16 -2.16
C MET A 533 -0.44 22.97 -1.77
N TYR A 534 0.49 23.75 -2.33
CA TYR A 534 1.89 23.75 -1.92
C TYR A 534 2.05 24.06 -0.44
N GLY A 535 1.37 25.12 0.04
CA GLY A 535 1.44 25.52 1.44
C GLY A 535 0.89 24.46 2.41
N VAL A 536 -0.12 23.67 1.99
CA VAL A 536 -0.63 22.54 2.77
C VAL A 536 0.34 21.36 2.71
N ASN A 537 0.82 21.00 1.51
CA ASN A 537 1.67 19.85 1.29
C ASN A 537 3.03 19.96 1.99
N LYS A 538 3.63 21.16 2.04
CA LYS A 538 4.89 21.40 2.76
C LYS A 538 4.78 21.24 4.29
N ARG A 539 3.57 21.17 4.85
CA ARG A 539 3.37 20.78 6.26
C ARG A 539 3.69 19.29 6.49
N TYR A 540 3.51 18.44 5.45
CA TYR A 540 3.57 16.97 5.53
C TYR A 540 4.75 16.36 4.79
N LEU A 541 5.16 16.98 3.68
CA LEU A 541 6.36 16.58 2.94
C LEU A 541 7.25 17.81 2.75
N ASN A 542 8.16 18.02 3.67
CA ASN A 542 9.10 19.12 3.70
C ASN A 542 10.56 18.62 3.68
N ASP A 543 11.51 19.57 3.62
CA ASP A 543 12.92 19.26 3.44
C ASP A 543 13.53 18.50 4.65
N ASN A 544 12.94 18.60 5.85
CA ASN A 544 13.39 17.88 7.06
C ASN A 544 13.15 16.35 7.00
N MET A 545 12.34 15.88 6.04
CA MET A 545 12.11 14.45 5.82
C MET A 545 13.17 13.81 4.92
N PHE A 546 14.15 14.59 4.49
CA PHE A 546 15.22 14.11 3.61
C PHE A 546 16.54 14.08 4.36
N VAL A 547 17.33 13.05 4.10
CA VAL A 547 18.64 12.81 4.72
C VAL A 547 19.66 12.44 3.65
N MET A 548 20.94 12.52 3.99
CA MET A 548 21.97 11.98 3.11
C MET A 548 21.85 10.45 3.02
N PRO A 549 22.10 9.82 1.86
CA PRO A 549 21.97 8.37 1.71
C PRO A 549 22.71 7.56 2.77
N GLU A 550 23.88 8.02 3.18
CA GLU A 550 24.72 7.38 4.21
C GLU A 550 24.00 7.31 5.57
N GLN A 551 23.21 8.32 5.92
CA GLN A 551 22.48 8.36 7.20
C GLN A 551 21.40 7.27 7.31
N ILE A 552 20.89 6.75 6.19
CA ILE A 552 19.94 5.64 6.20
C ILE A 552 20.67 4.33 6.52
N THR A 553 21.81 4.08 5.90
CA THR A 553 22.63 2.90 6.18
C THR A 553 23.24 2.96 7.57
N ASP A 554 23.68 4.14 8.00
CA ASP A 554 24.24 4.38 9.33
C ASP A 554 23.18 4.26 10.45
N SER A 555 21.88 4.25 10.13
CA SER A 555 20.82 3.99 11.11
C SER A 555 20.82 2.54 11.61
N PHE A 556 21.37 1.60 10.83
CA PHE A 556 21.53 0.21 11.23
C PHE A 556 22.87 0.03 11.94
N VAL A 557 22.92 0.37 13.23
CA VAL A 557 24.10 0.23 14.09
C VAL A 557 24.04 -1.10 14.83
N LYS A 558 25.09 -1.92 14.69
CA LYS A 558 25.21 -3.15 15.47
C LYS A 558 25.32 -2.83 16.95
N THR A 559 24.50 -3.47 17.76
CA THR A 559 24.61 -3.45 19.21
C THR A 559 25.65 -4.47 19.68
N GLU A 560 26.06 -4.40 20.94
CA GLU A 560 26.92 -5.43 21.54
C GLU A 560 26.29 -6.83 21.45
N ALA A 561 24.97 -6.90 21.55
CA ALA A 561 24.23 -8.14 21.38
C ALA A 561 24.36 -8.71 19.96
N ASP A 562 24.23 -7.85 18.94
CA ASP A 562 24.37 -8.27 17.54
C ASP A 562 25.81 -8.76 17.25
N GLU A 563 26.81 -8.04 17.76
CA GLU A 563 28.21 -8.45 17.61
C GLU A 563 28.51 -9.78 18.28
N GLN A 564 27.89 -10.06 19.42
CA GLN A 564 28.04 -11.33 20.12
C GLN A 564 27.39 -12.47 19.31
N ILE A 565 26.15 -12.28 18.82
CA ILE A 565 25.40 -13.29 18.06
C ILE A 565 26.09 -13.60 16.73
N LEU A 566 26.57 -12.59 16.01
CA LEU A 566 27.23 -12.75 14.72
C LEU A 566 28.60 -13.47 14.77
N LYS A 567 29.11 -13.78 15.96
CA LYS A 567 30.31 -14.66 16.13
C LYS A 567 29.96 -16.15 16.00
N ASP A 568 28.64 -16.49 16.07
CA ASP A 568 28.18 -17.86 15.87
C ASP A 568 28.28 -18.22 14.38
N THR A 569 28.94 -19.32 14.09
CA THR A 569 29.16 -19.83 12.72
C THR A 569 28.11 -20.82 12.23
N ASP A 570 27.10 -21.10 13.05
CA ASP A 570 25.96 -21.91 12.61
C ASP A 570 25.27 -21.21 11.41
N PRO A 571 25.05 -21.91 10.29
CA PRO A 571 24.55 -21.30 9.08
C PRO A 571 23.09 -20.84 9.18
N ASP A 572 22.32 -21.41 10.12
CA ASP A 572 20.90 -21.07 10.23
C ASP A 572 20.36 -21.21 11.65
N TYR A 573 20.04 -20.08 12.24
CA TYR A 573 19.34 -19.94 13.53
C TYR A 573 18.51 -18.67 13.52
N ARG A 574 17.59 -18.55 14.47
CA ARG A 574 16.72 -17.37 14.58
C ARG A 574 16.94 -16.63 15.88
N VAL A 575 16.62 -15.34 15.84
CA VAL A 575 16.78 -14.40 16.94
C VAL A 575 15.43 -13.79 17.29
N LEU A 576 15.14 -13.67 18.58
CA LEU A 576 13.98 -12.98 19.10
C LEU A 576 14.43 -11.74 19.87
N ASN A 577 14.05 -10.56 19.38
CA ASN A 577 14.44 -9.28 19.98
C ASN A 577 13.32 -8.73 20.85
N PHE A 578 13.59 -8.54 22.14
CA PHE A 578 12.66 -7.98 23.15
C PHE A 578 12.83 -6.48 23.33
N THR A 579 13.88 -5.88 22.76
CA THR A 579 14.18 -4.44 22.93
C THR A 579 13.41 -3.56 21.94
N THR A 580 12.74 -4.19 20.97
CA THR A 580 11.93 -3.54 19.93
C THR A 580 10.47 -4.00 20.00
N ASN A 581 9.62 -3.42 19.14
CA ASN A 581 8.27 -3.96 18.94
C ASN A 581 8.35 -5.18 18.00
N THR A 582 8.70 -6.34 18.55
CA THR A 582 9.07 -7.60 17.87
C THR A 582 8.28 -7.92 16.60
N PHE A 583 6.96 -7.66 16.59
CA PHE A 583 6.08 -7.99 15.45
C PHE A 583 5.68 -6.78 14.60
N ASN A 584 6.33 -5.64 14.80
CA ASN A 584 6.07 -4.40 14.06
C ASN A 584 7.34 -3.60 13.77
N GLU A 585 8.47 -4.30 13.53
CA GLU A 585 9.77 -3.72 13.18
C GLU A 585 10.49 -4.61 12.15
N ASN A 586 11.53 -4.08 11.51
CA ASN A 586 12.39 -4.81 10.58
C ASN A 586 13.89 -4.49 10.79
N GLU A 587 14.26 -3.97 11.94
CA GLU A 587 15.66 -3.66 12.29
C GLU A 587 16.42 -4.94 12.64
N THR A 588 15.78 -5.85 13.42
CA THR A 588 16.36 -7.16 13.75
C THR A 588 16.66 -7.98 12.50
N SER A 589 15.77 -7.93 11.50
CA SER A 589 15.93 -8.67 10.24
C SER A 589 17.08 -8.15 9.36
N TYR A 590 17.63 -6.97 9.66
CA TYR A 590 18.82 -6.45 8.99
C TYR A 590 20.10 -7.22 9.35
N PHE A 591 20.21 -7.73 10.58
CA PHE A 591 21.39 -8.44 11.07
C PHE A 591 21.16 -9.93 11.24
N HIS A 592 19.93 -10.36 11.48
CA HIS A 592 19.58 -11.72 11.90
C HIS A 592 18.33 -12.24 11.19
N LYS A 593 18.21 -13.55 11.14
CA LYS A 593 16.95 -14.23 10.81
C LYS A 593 16.01 -14.10 12.01
N SER A 594 14.92 -13.39 11.87
CA SER A 594 14.05 -12.99 12.96
C SER A 594 12.84 -13.90 13.13
N ILE A 595 12.48 -14.21 14.38
CA ILE A 595 11.18 -14.75 14.77
C ILE A 595 10.09 -13.70 14.53
N GLY A 596 10.43 -12.41 14.67
CA GLY A 596 9.54 -11.28 14.52
C GLY A 596 9.58 -10.66 13.12
N GLY A 597 9.24 -9.37 13.07
CA GLY A 597 9.23 -8.55 11.87
C GLY A 597 7.88 -7.89 11.59
N TYR A 598 7.82 -7.07 10.54
CA TYR A 598 6.59 -6.46 10.06
C TYR A 598 6.24 -6.89 8.64
N SER A 599 5.09 -7.52 8.48
CA SER A 599 4.47 -7.76 7.18
C SER A 599 2.94 -7.80 7.31
N ALA A 600 2.26 -7.03 6.47
CA ALA A 600 0.79 -7.04 6.38
C ALA A 600 0.22 -8.31 5.71
N VAL A 601 1.09 -9.20 5.26
CA VAL A 601 0.76 -10.43 4.51
C VAL A 601 1.55 -11.64 5.01
N LYS A 602 1.89 -11.68 6.30
CA LYS A 602 2.53 -12.84 6.91
C LYS A 602 1.65 -14.09 6.80
N LEU A 603 2.24 -15.27 6.91
CA LEU A 603 1.52 -16.54 6.86
C LEU A 603 0.49 -16.64 8.01
N GLY A 604 -0.71 -17.13 7.70
CA GLY A 604 -1.81 -17.25 8.66
C GLY A 604 -1.44 -18.15 9.82
N ARG A 605 -0.86 -19.33 9.55
CA ARG A 605 -0.41 -20.27 10.58
C ARG A 605 0.67 -19.69 11.49
N TYR A 606 1.55 -18.83 10.96
CA TYR A 606 2.52 -18.15 11.81
C TYR A 606 1.85 -17.11 12.72
N GLN A 607 0.84 -16.38 12.22
CA GLN A 607 0.04 -15.50 13.06
C GLN A 607 -0.73 -16.25 14.14
N ASP A 608 -1.19 -17.48 13.85
CA ASP A 608 -1.85 -18.33 14.83
C ASP A 608 -0.89 -18.74 15.95
N LEU A 609 0.37 -19.06 15.65
CA LEU A 609 1.40 -19.34 16.65
C LEU A 609 1.70 -18.09 17.51
N ILE A 610 1.77 -16.92 16.89
CA ILE A 610 1.93 -15.66 17.64
C ILE A 610 0.79 -15.49 18.62
N ASN A 611 -0.46 -15.64 18.15
CA ASN A 611 -1.65 -15.40 18.96
C ASN A 611 -1.89 -16.46 20.05
N THR A 612 -1.39 -17.68 19.85
CA THR A 612 -1.66 -18.80 20.77
C THR A 612 -0.53 -18.99 21.78
N TYR A 613 0.73 -18.84 21.35
CA TYR A 613 1.90 -19.19 22.15
C TYR A 613 2.87 -18.04 22.37
N ILE A 614 3.35 -17.41 21.27
CA ILE A 614 4.50 -16.51 21.38
C ILE A 614 4.13 -15.23 22.12
N ALA A 615 3.02 -14.56 21.71
CA ALA A 615 2.54 -13.31 22.27
C ALA A 615 1.01 -13.21 22.31
N PRO A 616 0.31 -14.13 22.97
CA PRO A 616 -1.15 -14.11 23.07
C PRO A 616 -1.66 -12.86 23.79
N SER A 617 -2.70 -12.24 23.23
CA SER A 617 -3.39 -11.12 23.85
C SER A 617 -4.60 -11.60 24.66
N GLY A 618 -4.66 -11.26 25.97
CA GLY A 618 -5.87 -11.46 26.79
C GLY A 618 -6.19 -12.90 27.25
N SER A 619 -5.29 -13.86 27.09
CA SER A 619 -5.55 -15.28 27.36
C SER A 619 -5.43 -15.72 28.82
N GLY A 620 -4.94 -14.86 29.70
CA GLY A 620 -4.65 -15.21 31.12
C GLY A 620 -3.49 -16.22 31.29
N LYS A 621 -2.95 -16.78 30.19
CA LYS A 621 -1.75 -17.62 30.20
C LYS A 621 -0.50 -16.78 29.92
N LEU A 622 0.63 -17.14 30.52
CA LEU A 622 1.93 -16.52 30.21
C LEU A 622 2.31 -16.86 28.76
N SER A 623 2.59 -15.84 27.98
CA SER A 623 3.17 -15.99 26.64
C SER A 623 4.55 -16.62 26.71
N GLU A 624 5.00 -17.29 25.63
CA GLU A 624 6.38 -17.78 25.60
C GLU A 624 7.41 -16.66 25.76
N MET A 625 7.14 -15.46 25.22
CA MET A 625 7.98 -14.29 25.48
C MET A 625 8.05 -13.95 26.98
N GLN A 626 6.93 -13.98 27.71
CA GLN A 626 6.92 -13.77 29.16
C GLN A 626 7.61 -14.90 29.93
N GLN A 627 7.48 -16.15 29.45
CA GLN A 627 8.18 -17.31 30.02
C GLN A 627 9.70 -17.17 29.87
N VAL A 628 10.21 -16.70 28.73
CA VAL A 628 11.64 -16.41 28.52
C VAL A 628 12.15 -15.42 29.56
N VAL A 629 11.46 -14.27 29.72
CA VAL A 629 11.84 -13.23 30.68
C VAL A 629 11.80 -13.77 32.11
N LYS A 630 10.76 -14.53 32.46
CA LYS A 630 10.64 -15.18 33.76
C LYS A 630 11.76 -16.18 34.02
N ALA A 631 12.01 -17.10 33.06
CA ALA A 631 13.06 -18.10 33.17
C ALA A 631 14.45 -17.46 33.34
N PHE A 632 14.74 -16.39 32.58
CA PHE A 632 15.96 -15.62 32.71
C PHE A 632 16.11 -15.01 34.10
N ASN A 633 15.09 -14.42 34.68
CA ASN A 633 15.11 -13.84 36.01
C ASN A 633 15.25 -14.91 37.11
N ASP A 634 14.47 -16.01 37.00
CA ASP A 634 14.50 -17.11 37.98
C ASP A 634 15.86 -17.84 37.99
N SER A 635 16.53 -17.94 36.85
CA SER A 635 17.88 -18.53 36.70
C SER A 635 19.02 -17.55 36.98
N ARG A 636 18.73 -16.31 37.38
CA ARG A 636 19.73 -15.24 37.60
C ARG A 636 20.61 -14.99 36.37
N GLY A 637 20.02 -15.11 35.21
CA GLY A 637 20.68 -14.82 33.93
C GLY A 637 21.28 -16.00 33.21
N ASP A 638 21.28 -17.19 33.80
CA ASP A 638 21.84 -18.41 33.21
C ASP A 638 20.73 -19.44 32.90
N LEU A 639 20.23 -19.42 31.67
CA LEU A 639 19.18 -20.35 31.23
C LEU A 639 19.67 -21.82 31.24
N THR A 640 20.99 -22.09 31.22
CA THR A 640 21.54 -23.46 31.28
C THR A 640 21.35 -24.11 32.63
N ALA A 641 21.14 -23.30 33.68
CA ALA A 641 20.87 -23.78 35.03
C ALA A 641 19.45 -24.36 35.19
N ILE A 642 18.57 -24.16 34.24
CA ILE A 642 17.18 -24.63 34.29
C ILE A 642 17.14 -26.08 33.86
N LYS A 643 16.60 -26.94 34.75
CA LYS A 643 16.37 -28.35 34.46
C LYS A 643 14.90 -28.51 33.99
N GLY A 644 14.69 -28.86 32.74
CA GLY A 644 13.37 -29.16 32.18
C GLY A 644 13.18 -28.71 30.74
N ASP A 645 12.82 -29.61 29.87
CA ASP A 645 12.79 -29.39 28.40
C ASP A 645 11.48 -28.79 27.88
N SER A 646 10.56 -28.37 28.76
CA SER A 646 9.20 -27.94 28.36
C SER A 646 8.95 -26.44 28.32
N LEU A 647 9.97 -25.61 28.49
CA LEU A 647 9.83 -24.16 28.43
C LEU A 647 9.80 -23.69 26.97
N PHE A 648 8.85 -22.80 26.61
CA PHE A 648 8.68 -22.15 25.33
C PHE A 648 8.89 -23.07 24.09
N PRO A 649 8.10 -24.17 23.97
CA PRO A 649 8.33 -25.23 22.96
C PRO A 649 8.22 -24.71 21.53
N VAL A 650 7.40 -23.68 21.25
CA VAL A 650 7.24 -23.13 19.91
C VAL A 650 8.48 -22.33 19.49
N LEU A 651 9.06 -21.55 20.39
CA LEU A 651 10.32 -20.86 20.11
C LEU A 651 11.48 -21.84 19.90
N ASN A 652 11.49 -22.96 20.65
CA ASN A 652 12.53 -23.99 20.52
C ASN A 652 12.44 -24.72 19.18
N MET A 653 11.25 -25.14 18.74
CA MET A 653 11.07 -25.82 17.45
C MET A 653 11.36 -24.91 16.25
N LEU A 654 11.17 -23.59 16.41
CA LEU A 654 11.53 -22.58 15.42
C LEU A 654 13.05 -22.27 15.41
N ASN A 655 13.88 -23.02 16.12
CA ASN A 655 15.32 -22.82 16.28
C ASN A 655 15.66 -21.38 16.71
N CYS A 656 14.89 -20.81 17.67
CA CYS A 656 15.21 -19.53 18.27
C CYS A 656 16.40 -19.70 19.21
N LYS A 657 17.62 -19.51 18.69
CA LYS A 657 18.88 -19.78 19.38
C LYS A 657 19.33 -18.66 20.28
N TYR A 658 18.89 -17.42 19.99
CA TYR A 658 19.25 -16.23 20.77
C TYR A 658 18.08 -15.34 21.10
N PHE A 659 18.12 -14.77 22.30
CA PHE A 659 17.24 -13.70 22.74
C PHE A 659 18.06 -12.42 22.93
N ILE A 660 17.56 -11.27 22.44
CA ILE A 660 18.13 -9.96 22.74
C ILE A 660 17.26 -9.33 23.82
N LEU A 661 17.79 -9.17 25.03
CA LEU A 661 17.12 -8.58 26.17
C LEU A 661 17.67 -7.19 26.48
N SER A 662 16.91 -6.38 27.26
CA SER A 662 17.34 -5.08 27.74
C SER A 662 17.98 -5.22 29.12
N GLY A 663 19.22 -4.78 29.26
CA GLY A 663 19.97 -4.71 30.50
C GLY A 663 19.92 -3.35 31.21
N GLU A 664 20.84 -3.12 32.12
CA GLU A 664 20.96 -1.84 32.81
C GLU A 664 21.20 -0.70 31.83
N GLY A 665 20.48 0.40 32.01
CA GLY A 665 20.57 1.57 31.13
C GLY A 665 20.03 1.32 29.72
N ASN A 666 19.12 0.36 29.56
CA ASN A 666 18.52 -0.04 28.26
C ASN A 666 19.53 -0.55 27.22
N ARG A 667 20.66 -1.07 27.63
CA ARG A 667 21.67 -1.67 26.73
C ARG A 667 21.23 -3.07 26.30
N PRO A 668 21.12 -3.34 25.00
CA PRO A 668 20.82 -4.69 24.49
C PRO A 668 21.97 -5.66 24.80
N PHE A 669 21.64 -6.87 25.23
CA PHE A 669 22.58 -7.96 25.40
C PHE A 669 22.00 -9.29 24.92
N ALA A 670 22.83 -10.21 24.45
CA ALA A 670 22.42 -11.49 23.91
C ALA A 670 22.38 -12.57 24.98
N VAL A 671 21.34 -13.39 24.94
CA VAL A 671 21.21 -14.60 25.78
C VAL A 671 21.00 -15.79 24.87
N GLN A 672 21.85 -16.82 25.02
CA GLN A 672 21.69 -18.07 24.27
C GLN A 672 20.55 -18.90 24.84
N ASN A 673 19.70 -19.46 23.98
CA ASN A 673 18.67 -20.41 24.31
C ASN A 673 19.24 -21.85 24.25
N PRO A 674 19.48 -22.52 25.39
CA PRO A 674 20.02 -23.88 25.40
C PRO A 674 18.99 -24.93 24.96
N PHE A 675 17.70 -24.55 24.83
CA PHE A 675 16.62 -25.47 24.50
C PHE A 675 16.26 -25.46 23.01
N ALA A 676 16.90 -24.62 22.18
CA ALA A 676 16.67 -24.61 20.73
C ALA A 676 16.90 -26.01 20.12
N MET A 677 16.02 -26.43 19.21
CA MET A 677 16.05 -27.80 18.67
C MET A 677 17.05 -28.00 17.53
N GLY A 678 17.68 -26.91 17.06
CA GLY A 678 18.57 -26.94 15.91
C GLY A 678 17.82 -26.90 14.58
N ASN A 679 18.56 -27.14 13.47
CA ASN A 679 18.02 -26.96 12.11
C ASN A 679 17.12 -28.10 11.68
N ALA A 680 17.36 -29.30 12.21
CA ALA A 680 16.57 -30.52 11.94
C ALA A 680 16.85 -31.59 12.99
N TRP A 681 15.86 -32.47 13.22
CA TRP A 681 15.97 -33.60 14.12
C TRP A 681 15.10 -34.78 13.69
N PHE A 682 15.46 -35.97 14.10
CA PHE A 682 14.62 -37.17 13.96
C PHE A 682 13.66 -37.24 15.17
N VAL A 683 12.43 -37.72 14.94
CA VAL A 683 11.45 -37.96 16.00
C VAL A 683 11.25 -39.43 16.33
N ASP A 684 10.90 -39.74 17.58
CA ASP A 684 10.63 -41.11 18.07
C ASP A 684 9.24 -41.58 17.65
N GLN A 685 8.29 -40.64 17.47
CA GLN A 685 6.90 -40.96 17.14
C GLN A 685 6.22 -39.85 16.35
N VAL A 686 5.16 -40.25 15.64
CA VAL A 686 4.28 -39.35 14.91
C VAL A 686 2.89 -39.39 15.53
N MET A 687 2.43 -38.22 16.02
CA MET A 687 1.07 -38.03 16.52
C MET A 687 0.20 -37.50 15.41
N THR A 688 -0.68 -38.32 14.85
CA THR A 688 -1.63 -37.86 13.83
C THR A 688 -2.87 -37.30 14.48
N VAL A 689 -3.25 -36.10 14.06
CA VAL A 689 -4.42 -35.34 14.55
C VAL A 689 -5.44 -35.10 13.44
N GLY A 690 -6.69 -34.90 13.83
CA GLY A 690 -7.81 -34.82 12.89
C GLY A 690 -8.13 -33.41 12.37
N SER A 691 -7.58 -32.38 13.01
CA SER A 691 -7.89 -30.98 12.68
C SER A 691 -6.74 -30.05 13.05
N PRO A 692 -6.67 -28.84 12.39
CA PRO A 692 -5.71 -27.81 12.74
C PRO A 692 -5.83 -27.32 14.21
N ASN A 693 -7.04 -27.33 14.79
CA ASN A 693 -7.24 -26.97 16.19
C ASN A 693 -6.57 -28.00 17.14
N GLU A 694 -6.67 -29.29 16.82
CA GLU A 694 -5.97 -30.33 17.56
C GLU A 694 -4.46 -30.25 17.37
N GLU A 695 -4.02 -29.93 16.13
CA GLU A 695 -2.60 -29.81 15.78
C GLU A 695 -1.95 -28.69 16.62
N ILE A 696 -2.53 -27.48 16.62
CA ILE A 696 -1.97 -26.35 17.39
C ILE A 696 -2.06 -26.59 18.90
N ALA A 697 -3.14 -27.20 19.40
CA ALA A 697 -3.30 -27.48 20.83
C ALA A 697 -2.26 -28.50 21.33
N ALA A 698 -1.90 -29.48 20.52
CA ALA A 698 -0.94 -30.51 20.87
C ALA A 698 0.49 -29.99 21.05
N LEU A 699 0.86 -28.85 20.42
CA LEU A 699 2.18 -28.22 20.57
C LEU A 699 2.51 -27.83 22.03
N GLY A 700 1.50 -27.54 22.83
CA GLY A 700 1.69 -27.17 24.24
C GLY A 700 1.80 -28.39 25.18
N THR A 701 1.59 -29.61 24.70
CA THR A 701 1.54 -30.84 25.54
C THR A 701 2.46 -31.93 25.05
N ALA A 702 2.80 -31.99 23.77
CA ALA A 702 3.71 -32.96 23.19
C ALA A 702 5.18 -32.54 23.46
N ASP A 703 6.04 -33.53 23.64
CA ASP A 703 7.49 -33.35 23.58
C ASP A 703 7.91 -33.29 22.09
N LEU A 704 7.97 -32.05 21.53
CA LEU A 704 8.22 -31.85 20.11
C LEU A 704 9.61 -32.28 19.66
N ARG A 705 10.54 -32.52 20.58
CA ARG A 705 11.85 -33.12 20.26
C ARG A 705 11.74 -34.57 19.91
N LYS A 706 10.72 -35.30 20.43
CA LYS A 706 10.50 -36.73 20.25
C LYS A 706 9.27 -37.04 19.41
N THR A 707 8.32 -36.11 19.33
CA THR A 707 7.01 -36.34 18.71
C THR A 707 6.73 -35.30 17.67
N ALA A 708 6.56 -35.68 16.41
CA ALA A 708 6.00 -34.80 15.38
C ALA A 708 4.47 -34.84 15.43
N VAL A 709 3.84 -33.70 15.59
CA VAL A 709 2.37 -33.57 15.50
C VAL A 709 2.02 -33.31 14.04
N VAL A 710 1.22 -34.20 13.44
CA VAL A 710 0.97 -34.21 11.98
C VAL A 710 -0.53 -34.23 11.71
N ASP A 711 -1.01 -33.30 10.92
CA ASP A 711 -2.39 -33.36 10.40
C ASP A 711 -2.56 -34.60 9.49
N ARG A 712 -3.71 -35.27 9.59
CA ARG A 712 -4.06 -36.47 8.81
C ARG A 712 -3.82 -36.31 7.31
N THR A 713 -3.87 -35.12 6.75
CA THR A 713 -3.62 -34.85 5.33
C THR A 713 -2.16 -35.14 4.93
N PHE A 714 -1.23 -35.06 5.88
CA PHE A 714 0.20 -35.32 5.69
C PHE A 714 0.67 -36.61 6.31
N ALA A 715 -0.24 -37.43 6.89
CA ALA A 715 0.11 -38.66 7.55
C ALA A 715 0.82 -39.67 6.61
N ALA A 716 0.47 -39.68 5.33
CA ALA A 716 1.11 -40.53 4.32
C ALA A 716 2.60 -40.20 4.10
N VAL A 717 3.02 -38.95 4.29
CA VAL A 717 4.43 -38.50 4.14
C VAL A 717 5.31 -39.10 5.24
N ALA A 718 4.75 -39.36 6.41
CA ALA A 718 5.44 -40.02 7.50
C ALA A 718 5.78 -41.49 7.19
N GLY A 719 5.29 -42.01 6.06
CA GLY A 719 5.50 -43.42 5.64
C GLY A 719 4.65 -44.41 6.45
N ASN A 720 4.81 -45.70 6.17
CA ASN A 720 4.23 -46.78 6.98
C ASN A 720 4.94 -46.92 8.33
N VAL A 721 5.49 -45.86 8.86
CA VAL A 721 6.08 -45.84 10.20
C VAL A 721 4.90 -45.98 11.16
N GLY A 722 4.81 -47.13 11.85
CA GLY A 722 3.84 -47.29 12.92
C GLY A 722 3.99 -46.17 13.95
N THR A 723 3.04 -46.05 14.88
CA THR A 723 3.01 -45.00 15.91
C THR A 723 4.27 -44.91 16.78
N SER A 724 5.26 -45.75 16.55
CA SER A 724 6.56 -45.74 17.25
C SER A 724 7.67 -46.08 16.25
N THR A 725 8.52 -45.13 15.96
CA THR A 725 9.83 -45.30 15.32
C THR A 725 10.87 -45.52 16.42
N VAL A 726 11.66 -46.59 16.33
CA VAL A 726 12.79 -46.73 17.26
C VAL A 726 13.86 -45.74 16.82
N HIS A 727 13.89 -44.59 17.47
CA HIS A 727 14.98 -43.61 17.28
C HIS A 727 16.24 -44.17 17.94
N ASP A 728 17.29 -44.37 17.15
CA ASP A 728 18.61 -44.62 17.66
C ASP A 728 19.30 -43.32 17.99
N SER A 729 19.82 -43.21 19.22
CA SER A 729 20.55 -42.01 19.68
C SER A 729 21.76 -41.67 18.82
N SER A 730 22.18 -42.53 17.91
CA SER A 730 23.22 -42.28 16.90
C SER A 730 22.71 -41.59 15.64
N SER A 731 21.36 -41.46 15.48
CA SER A 731 20.78 -40.72 14.33
C SER A 731 21.06 -39.22 14.43
N VAL A 732 21.65 -38.66 13.38
CA VAL A 732 22.04 -37.27 13.30
C VAL A 732 21.65 -36.70 11.93
N ILE A 733 21.16 -35.46 11.93
CA ILE A 733 20.93 -34.65 10.73
C ILE A 733 21.56 -33.28 10.93
N ARG A 734 22.28 -32.75 9.94
CA ARG A 734 22.97 -31.45 9.99
C ARG A 734 22.74 -30.70 8.70
N LEU A 735 22.50 -29.40 8.81
CA LEU A 735 22.53 -28.46 7.70
C LEU A 735 23.99 -28.25 7.28
N THR A 736 24.30 -28.43 6.02
CA THR A 736 25.65 -28.32 5.44
C THR A 736 25.83 -27.11 4.55
N ALA A 737 24.72 -26.66 3.89
CA ALA A 737 24.72 -25.42 3.12
C ALA A 737 23.36 -24.74 3.25
N TYR A 738 23.40 -23.42 3.30
CA TYR A 738 22.24 -22.54 3.42
C TYR A 738 22.24 -21.48 2.34
N GLU A 739 21.14 -21.39 1.61
CA GLU A 739 20.73 -20.26 0.79
C GLU A 739 19.24 -19.95 1.08
N PRO A 740 18.78 -18.72 0.87
CA PRO A 740 17.38 -18.41 1.19
C PRO A 740 16.35 -19.35 0.55
N ASN A 741 16.63 -19.80 -0.68
CA ASN A 741 15.78 -20.67 -1.47
C ASN A 741 16.32 -22.10 -1.66
N SER A 742 17.41 -22.47 -0.99
CA SER A 742 18.05 -23.77 -1.12
C SER A 742 18.75 -24.22 0.15
N LEU A 743 18.54 -25.45 0.58
CA LEU A 743 19.07 -26.00 1.83
C LEU A 743 19.62 -27.39 1.58
N ASP A 744 20.84 -27.65 2.03
CA ASP A 744 21.48 -28.97 1.95
C ASP A 744 21.71 -29.54 3.34
N TYR A 745 21.34 -30.81 3.54
CA TYR A 745 21.56 -31.53 4.80
C TYR A 745 22.26 -32.85 4.56
N GLU A 746 23.04 -33.27 5.54
CA GLU A 746 23.52 -34.63 5.67
C GLU A 746 22.80 -35.29 6.83
N ALA A 747 22.27 -36.48 6.59
CA ALA A 747 21.62 -37.28 7.61
C ALA A 747 22.29 -38.66 7.71
N THR A 748 22.39 -39.19 8.93
CA THR A 748 22.80 -40.57 9.19
C THR A 748 21.82 -41.14 10.19
N SER A 749 21.18 -42.26 9.83
CA SER A 749 20.27 -42.97 10.73
C SER A 749 20.36 -44.49 10.47
N PRO A 750 20.66 -45.31 11.48
CA PRO A 750 20.71 -46.77 11.31
C PRO A 750 19.36 -47.40 10.90
N CYS A 751 18.26 -46.80 11.37
CA CYS A 751 16.91 -47.34 11.18
C CYS A 751 16.06 -46.53 10.16
N GLY A 752 16.54 -45.37 9.71
CA GLY A 752 15.71 -44.36 9.06
C GLY A 752 14.72 -43.70 10.03
N GLY A 753 13.84 -42.87 9.53
CA GLY A 753 12.81 -42.24 10.36
C GLY A 753 12.25 -40.95 9.75
N VAL A 754 11.30 -40.36 10.47
CA VAL A 754 10.76 -39.03 10.14
C VAL A 754 11.68 -37.95 10.71
N ALA A 755 12.14 -37.07 9.83
CA ALA A 755 12.88 -35.85 10.21
C ALA A 755 11.97 -34.64 10.13
N VAL A 756 12.04 -33.79 11.16
CA VAL A 756 11.41 -32.48 11.22
C VAL A 756 12.52 -31.44 11.03
N PHE A 757 12.20 -30.43 10.25
CA PHE A 757 13.12 -29.31 9.92
C PHE A 757 12.57 -28.02 10.47
N SER A 758 13.39 -27.20 11.13
CA SER A 758 12.98 -25.90 11.68
C SER A 758 12.62 -24.88 10.59
N GLU A 759 12.16 -25.33 9.44
CA GLU A 759 11.82 -24.55 8.27
C GLU A 759 10.32 -24.46 8.08
N VAL A 760 9.82 -23.23 7.81
CA VAL A 760 8.40 -23.02 7.57
C VAL A 760 7.94 -23.74 6.32
N TYR A 761 6.90 -24.58 6.46
CA TYR A 761 6.27 -25.27 5.35
C TYR A 761 5.47 -24.27 4.48
N TYR A 762 5.72 -24.34 3.19
CA TYR A 762 4.94 -23.63 2.19
C TYR A 762 4.91 -24.42 0.88
N PRO A 763 3.76 -24.46 0.17
CA PRO A 763 3.65 -25.14 -1.12
C PRO A 763 4.64 -24.56 -2.15
N GLY A 764 5.35 -25.45 -2.86
CA GLY A 764 6.36 -25.05 -3.85
C GLY A 764 7.79 -25.30 -3.42
N TRP A 765 8.05 -25.66 -2.16
CA TRP A 765 9.29 -26.31 -1.76
C TRP A 765 9.28 -27.76 -2.23
N THR A 766 10.40 -28.22 -2.76
CA THR A 766 10.65 -29.60 -3.17
C THR A 766 11.84 -30.16 -2.41
N ALA A 767 11.88 -31.46 -2.23
CA ALA A 767 13.01 -32.15 -1.59
C ALA A 767 13.47 -33.36 -2.41
N THR A 768 14.75 -33.65 -2.32
CA THR A 768 15.35 -34.89 -2.82
C THR A 768 16.22 -35.51 -1.74
N VAL A 769 16.22 -36.86 -1.70
CA VAL A 769 17.16 -37.65 -0.90
C VAL A 769 18.04 -38.41 -1.89
N ASP A 770 19.35 -38.17 -1.85
CA ASP A 770 20.34 -38.66 -2.82
C ASP A 770 19.93 -38.43 -4.27
N GLY A 771 19.38 -37.24 -4.55
CA GLY A 771 18.90 -36.83 -5.87
C GLY A 771 17.55 -37.43 -6.29
N LYS A 772 16.92 -38.29 -5.47
CA LYS A 772 15.59 -38.83 -5.73
C LYS A 772 14.52 -37.99 -5.07
N PRO A 773 13.47 -37.56 -5.80
CA PRO A 773 12.39 -36.78 -5.23
C PRO A 773 11.72 -37.48 -4.05
N VAL A 774 11.48 -36.71 -2.97
CA VAL A 774 10.70 -37.14 -1.81
C VAL A 774 9.61 -36.12 -1.53
N GLU A 775 8.50 -36.58 -0.97
CA GLU A 775 7.40 -35.69 -0.60
C GLU A 775 7.72 -34.97 0.70
N LEU A 776 7.49 -33.66 0.71
CA LEU A 776 7.53 -32.84 1.91
C LEU A 776 6.14 -32.77 2.54
N GLY A 777 6.06 -33.05 3.82
CA GLY A 777 4.88 -32.85 4.64
C GLY A 777 5.02 -31.67 5.58
N ARG A 778 3.93 -31.40 6.30
CA ARG A 778 3.89 -30.42 7.38
C ARG A 778 3.76 -31.15 8.71
N ALA A 779 4.59 -30.76 9.68
CA ALA A 779 4.53 -31.22 11.06
C ALA A 779 4.51 -29.96 11.99
N ASP A 780 4.13 -30.20 13.23
CA ASP A 780 4.16 -29.21 14.30
C ASP A 780 3.52 -27.86 13.89
N TYR A 781 2.38 -27.99 13.20
CA TYR A 781 1.54 -26.89 12.71
C TYR A 781 2.14 -26.08 11.55
N ILE A 782 3.48 -25.93 11.46
CA ILE A 782 4.09 -25.03 10.49
C ILE A 782 5.41 -25.54 9.89
N LEU A 783 6.03 -26.56 10.44
CA LEU A 783 7.36 -27.02 10.05
C LEU A 783 7.32 -28.02 8.89
N ARG A 784 8.43 -28.14 8.17
CA ARG A 784 8.62 -29.17 7.14
C ARG A 784 8.99 -30.49 7.76
N MET A 785 8.54 -31.59 7.17
CA MET A 785 8.99 -32.95 7.49
C MET A 785 9.14 -33.79 6.23
N CYS A 786 10.00 -34.81 6.28
CA CYS A 786 10.00 -35.90 5.34
C CYS A 786 10.52 -37.19 5.98
N TYR A 787 10.26 -38.33 5.32
CA TYR A 787 10.84 -39.60 5.70
C TYR A 787 12.23 -39.75 5.09
N ILE A 788 13.21 -40.14 5.91
CA ILE A 788 14.59 -40.42 5.50
C ILE A 788 14.85 -41.93 5.68
N PRO A 789 15.33 -42.65 4.65
CA PRO A 789 15.67 -44.07 4.76
C PRO A 789 16.79 -44.37 5.76
N ALA A 790 17.01 -45.64 6.08
CA ALA A 790 18.17 -46.05 6.86
C ALA A 790 19.46 -45.93 6.06
N GLY A 791 20.50 -45.39 6.68
CA GLY A 791 21.80 -45.16 6.07
C GLY A 791 22.33 -43.75 6.24
N ARG A 792 23.32 -43.42 5.40
CA ARG A 792 23.81 -42.04 5.25
C ARG A 792 23.26 -41.46 3.96
N HIS A 793 22.64 -40.29 4.06
CA HIS A 793 21.93 -39.65 2.96
C HIS A 793 22.23 -38.18 2.89
N THR A 794 22.17 -37.62 1.67
CA THR A 794 22.16 -36.18 1.43
C THR A 794 20.72 -35.75 1.09
N ILE A 795 20.26 -34.68 1.72
CA ILE A 795 18.93 -34.09 1.48
C ILE A 795 19.14 -32.70 0.87
N HIS A 796 18.50 -32.44 -0.26
CA HIS A 796 18.48 -31.13 -0.90
C HIS A 796 17.04 -30.63 -0.97
N MET A 797 16.81 -29.42 -0.49
CA MET A 797 15.51 -28.72 -0.56
C MET A 797 15.64 -27.48 -1.40
N GLU A 798 14.73 -27.26 -2.35
CA GLU A 798 14.75 -26.08 -3.22
C GLU A 798 13.34 -25.47 -3.33
N TYR A 799 13.27 -24.11 -3.27
CA TYR A 799 12.05 -23.37 -3.53
C TYR A 799 11.98 -22.96 -5.01
N LYS A 800 11.30 -23.75 -5.82
CA LYS A 800 11.20 -23.57 -7.27
C LYS A 800 9.81 -23.94 -7.82
N PRO A 801 8.80 -23.10 -7.60
CA PRO A 801 7.46 -23.36 -8.12
C PRO A 801 7.44 -23.50 -9.65
N SER A 802 6.96 -24.64 -10.16
CA SER A 802 6.90 -24.93 -11.60
C SER A 802 5.96 -23.99 -12.38
N SER A 803 4.99 -23.37 -11.71
CA SER A 803 4.07 -22.37 -12.27
C SER A 803 4.76 -21.11 -12.81
N ILE A 804 5.98 -20.79 -12.34
CA ILE A 804 6.72 -19.60 -12.75
C ILE A 804 7.00 -19.63 -14.25
N THR A 805 7.52 -20.74 -14.78
CA THR A 805 7.83 -20.86 -16.20
C THR A 805 6.61 -20.64 -17.10
N THR A 806 5.46 -21.22 -16.73
CA THR A 806 4.21 -21.06 -17.49
C THR A 806 3.70 -19.64 -17.43
N THR A 807 3.66 -19.04 -16.24
CA THR A 807 3.15 -17.67 -16.08
C THR A 807 4.06 -16.63 -16.72
N GLU A 808 5.39 -16.80 -16.69
CA GLU A 808 6.36 -15.95 -17.36
C GLU A 808 6.23 -16.03 -18.89
N THR A 809 6.04 -17.22 -19.47
CA THR A 809 5.81 -17.39 -20.89
C THR A 809 4.59 -16.61 -21.38
N ILE A 810 3.47 -16.68 -20.62
CA ILE A 810 2.26 -15.91 -20.94
C ILE A 810 2.53 -14.41 -20.77
N ALA A 811 3.21 -14.00 -19.71
CA ALA A 811 3.51 -12.60 -19.45
C ALA A 811 4.38 -11.97 -20.55
N TYR A 812 5.45 -12.64 -20.97
CA TYR A 812 6.29 -12.17 -22.07
C TYR A 812 5.55 -12.09 -23.42
N THR A 813 4.68 -13.08 -23.69
CA THR A 813 3.82 -13.06 -24.89
C THR A 813 2.91 -11.83 -24.88
N ALA A 814 2.28 -11.54 -23.75
CA ALA A 814 1.40 -10.39 -23.58
C ALA A 814 2.17 -9.06 -23.70
N ILE A 815 3.38 -8.96 -23.14
CA ILE A 815 4.27 -7.79 -23.29
C ILE A 815 4.61 -7.57 -24.76
N GLY A 816 4.94 -8.63 -25.49
CA GLY A 816 5.17 -8.56 -26.94
C GLY A 816 3.95 -7.99 -27.69
N LEU A 817 2.75 -8.49 -27.40
CA LEU A 817 1.50 -7.98 -27.97
C LEU A 817 1.24 -6.52 -27.61
N LEU A 818 1.56 -6.11 -26.38
CA LEU A 818 1.44 -4.72 -25.92
C LEU A 818 2.36 -3.79 -26.72
N ILE A 819 3.63 -4.15 -26.89
CA ILE A 819 4.62 -3.38 -27.66
C ILE A 819 4.19 -3.27 -29.13
N ILE A 820 3.83 -4.38 -29.75
CA ILE A 820 3.36 -4.42 -31.15
C ILE A 820 2.09 -3.56 -31.31
N GLY A 821 1.11 -3.73 -30.43
CA GLY A 821 -0.14 -2.96 -30.46
C GLY A 821 0.11 -1.46 -30.37
N PHE A 822 1.03 -1.04 -29.49
CA PHE A 822 1.40 0.37 -29.32
C PHE A 822 2.14 0.91 -30.57
N ALA A 823 3.10 0.18 -31.10
CA ALA A 823 3.84 0.54 -32.32
C ALA A 823 2.91 0.68 -33.55
N VAL A 824 1.99 -0.28 -33.75
CA VAL A 824 0.97 -0.23 -34.81
C VAL A 824 0.06 0.99 -34.62
N SER A 825 -0.34 1.30 -33.39
CA SER A 825 -1.17 2.46 -33.08
C SER A 825 -0.50 3.78 -33.46
N ILE A 826 0.80 3.90 -33.17
CA ILE A 826 1.62 5.04 -33.56
C ILE A 826 1.69 5.11 -35.12
N GLY A 827 2.05 4.02 -35.78
CA GLY A 827 2.16 3.96 -37.24
C GLY A 827 0.87 4.36 -37.95
N VAL A 828 -0.29 3.82 -37.52
CA VAL A 828 -1.61 4.18 -38.08
C VAL A 828 -1.93 5.66 -37.83
N THR A 829 -1.59 6.19 -36.67
CA THR A 829 -1.83 7.60 -36.34
C THR A 829 -0.99 8.52 -37.24
N ILE A 830 0.29 8.21 -37.39
CA ILE A 830 1.20 8.93 -38.29
C ILE A 830 0.68 8.89 -39.72
N ARG A 831 0.35 7.69 -40.22
CA ARG A 831 -0.16 7.53 -41.61
C ARG A 831 -1.43 8.34 -41.88
N ARG A 832 -2.38 8.36 -40.91
CA ARG A 832 -3.62 9.16 -41.03
C ARG A 832 -3.35 10.67 -41.01
N GLN A 833 -2.31 11.12 -40.31
CA GLN A 833 -1.92 12.55 -40.34
C GLN A 833 -1.25 12.97 -41.62
N PHE A 834 -0.40 12.12 -42.20
CA PHE A 834 0.26 12.39 -43.48
C PHE A 834 -0.71 12.28 -44.67
N GLY A 835 -1.61 11.28 -44.70
CA GLY A 835 -2.62 11.12 -45.76
C GLY A 835 -3.58 12.31 -45.88
N LYS A 836 -4.03 12.88 -44.77
CA LYS A 836 -4.86 14.10 -44.78
C LYS A 836 -4.16 15.36 -45.33
N ASN A 837 -2.83 15.40 -45.31
CA ASN A 837 -2.07 16.54 -45.84
C ASN A 837 -1.82 16.42 -47.36
N THR A 838 -1.77 15.20 -47.88
CA THR A 838 -1.69 14.96 -49.32
C THR A 838 -2.98 15.32 -50.04
N ASP A 839 -4.15 15.00 -49.43
CA ASP A 839 -5.45 15.35 -50.01
C ASP A 839 -5.72 16.88 -49.97
N LYS A 840 -5.24 17.57 -48.92
CA LYS A 840 -5.33 19.05 -48.83
C LYS A 840 -4.35 19.81 -49.76
N LYS A 841 -3.32 19.14 -50.29
CA LYS A 841 -2.40 19.71 -51.29
C LYS A 841 -2.89 19.45 -52.74
N LYS A 842 -3.81 18.49 -52.90
CA LYS A 842 -4.41 18.15 -54.22
C LYS A 842 -5.77 18.81 -54.47
N ALA A 843 -6.42 19.40 -53.41
CA ALA A 843 -7.57 20.27 -53.50
C ALA A 843 -7.10 21.76 -53.35
#